data_b3f44e6349470051b2f5d7d3f861cf97
#
_entry.id   b3f44e6349470051b2f5d7d3f861cf97
#
_cell.length_a   1.000
_cell.length_b   1.000
_cell.length_c   1.000
_cell.angle_alpha   90.00
_cell.angle_beta   90.00
_cell.angle_gamma   90.00
#
_symmetry.space_group_name_H-M   'P 1'
#
loop_
_entity.id
_entity.type
_entity.pdbx_description
1 polymer ?
#
loop_
_entity_poly.entity_id
_entity_poly.type
_entity_poly.pdbx_seq_one_letter_code
_entity_poly.pdbx_strand_id
1 'polypeptide(L)'
;MAAGVVDRCFWDVSECEITNHERTERTIAADPGIGHDEAAWHRGWLKIAIALVLAGQGMAFGLAANMSPPTGAAYWVLHGGLAASALAVLVLLGGPLLRESAQTLRAGRLTVDLLFLVTLSGALGVSVFSTVRGAGPVFYELAAILLAIYTTGKLLGARSRAKALQAVDELRAEHDTCVLVEADGSQRTVRSADVEQGQRILVSAGGSIGVDGIVRHGRSWVDTTPLTGEPHPIEAGPGAEVAAGMRAIDGVLTVEATVAGTKRRLDRMLAEIEQAGLRPSRIQAMADRLAGRFVPLVVATAVGTIWYWGVRGGLVPAVENGLAVLVVACPCALGLATPLGVWAGLVALGRIGIVARSGDFLEALAQVNSAVFDKTGTLFEPGARAASLRVVPQGAFSAGRMRAALALAEGGVEHPIARAVVDACASSDETEDGDGGGLELVEARVVSGRGIRARLLDASPGEAPKERDMLVGSARWLEELGIDFGAFEEPTRPASGHVLRIAIDGIAAGELVLDEAPRTRVQEVFAQLQKLGVRAEISTGDPRFPAEVWSDVPRAVGVAPEDKAERVREIRATGARVLFVGDGVNDAPALACADASIALRSGAGLARSNAMAVVAGAGLGGIPEAIRRSRRVMRAIRSNLAFAAVYNTVAMMLAAAGLINPILAALLMAGSSVIVSTRVLRA
;
A
#
# COMPACT_ATOMS: atom_id res chain seq x y z
N MET A 1 -0.92 -47.40 -18.97
CA MET A 1 -0.23 -47.24 -17.67
C MET A 1 1.11 -46.58 -17.93
N ALA A 2 1.17 -45.30 -18.26
CA ALA A 2 2.39 -44.51 -18.36
C ALA A 2 2.07 -43.01 -18.58
N ALA A 3 1.21 -42.43 -17.73
CA ALA A 3 0.85 -41.02 -17.78
C ALA A 3 0.61 -40.40 -16.38
N GLY A 4 1.23 -40.94 -15.34
CA GLY A 4 0.94 -40.55 -13.96
C GLY A 4 2.14 -40.29 -13.07
N VAL A 5 3.36 -40.11 -13.62
CA VAL A 5 4.59 -39.98 -12.80
C VAL A 5 5.31 -38.64 -12.99
N VAL A 6 4.92 -37.80 -13.96
CA VAL A 6 5.64 -36.55 -14.27
C VAL A 6 5.10 -35.33 -13.48
N ASP A 7 3.92 -35.43 -12.89
CA ASP A 7 3.28 -34.26 -12.22
C ASP A 7 3.61 -34.06 -10.73
N ARG A 8 4.40 -34.96 -10.11
CA ARG A 8 4.72 -34.82 -8.66
C ARG A 8 6.11 -34.26 -8.34
N CYS A 9 6.97 -34.06 -9.31
CA CYS A 9 8.33 -33.53 -9.03
C CYS A 9 8.51 -32.05 -9.25
N PHE A 10 7.47 -31.29 -9.67
CA PHE A 10 7.60 -29.84 -9.98
C PHE A 10 7.07 -28.90 -8.90
N TRP A 11 6.37 -29.40 -7.87
CA TRP A 11 5.75 -28.58 -6.82
C TRP A 11 6.49 -28.61 -5.48
N ASP A 12 7.41 -29.54 -5.25
CA ASP A 12 8.09 -29.73 -3.96
C ASP A 12 9.37 -28.90 -3.78
N VAL A 13 9.88 -28.28 -4.86
CA VAL A 13 11.08 -27.43 -4.80
C VAL A 13 10.75 -25.98 -4.39
N SER A 14 9.48 -25.55 -4.55
CA SER A 14 9.07 -24.18 -4.28
C SER A 14 8.86 -23.88 -2.77
N GLU A 15 8.41 -24.84 -1.99
CA GLU A 15 8.18 -24.64 -0.54
C GLU A 15 9.49 -24.65 0.27
N CYS A 16 10.48 -25.45 -0.15
CA CYS A 16 11.76 -25.51 0.55
C CYS A 16 12.66 -24.30 0.27
N GLU A 17 12.56 -23.68 -0.92
CA GLU A 17 13.26 -22.44 -1.25
C GLU A 17 12.65 -21.21 -0.57
N ILE A 18 11.31 -21.16 -0.41
CA ILE A 18 10.61 -20.06 0.24
C ILE A 18 10.94 -20.01 1.74
N THR A 19 10.99 -21.15 2.43
CA THR A 19 11.29 -21.20 3.87
C THR A 19 12.73 -20.82 4.21
N ASN A 20 13.69 -21.07 3.32
CA ASN A 20 15.08 -20.65 3.50
C ASN A 20 15.30 -19.18 3.16
N HIS A 21 14.57 -18.62 2.19
CA HIS A 21 14.62 -17.19 1.89
C HIS A 21 14.04 -16.37 3.05
N GLU A 22 12.91 -16.81 3.62
CA GLU A 22 12.29 -16.21 4.80
C GLU A 22 13.17 -16.24 6.05
N ARG A 23 13.96 -17.31 6.27
CA ARG A 23 14.90 -17.38 7.40
C ARG A 23 16.08 -16.41 7.26
N THR A 24 16.61 -16.25 6.04
CA THR A 24 17.73 -15.34 5.79
C THR A 24 17.27 -13.88 5.83
N GLU A 25 16.06 -13.59 5.34
CA GLU A 25 15.48 -12.25 5.41
C GLU A 25 15.05 -11.86 6.84
N ARG A 26 14.59 -12.80 7.67
CA ARG A 26 14.33 -12.55 9.11
C ARG A 26 15.60 -12.16 9.87
N THR A 27 16.75 -12.67 9.48
CA THR A 27 18.04 -12.29 10.11
C THR A 27 18.53 -10.93 9.62
N ILE A 28 18.16 -10.52 8.40
CA ILE A 28 18.44 -9.19 7.82
C ILE A 28 17.42 -8.14 8.29
N ALA A 29 16.17 -8.55 8.50
CA ALA A 29 15.11 -7.73 9.10
C ALA A 29 15.28 -7.48 10.60
N ALA A 30 16.15 -8.26 11.26
CA ALA A 30 16.42 -8.17 12.70
C ALA A 30 17.41 -7.06 13.09
N ASP A 31 17.71 -6.09 12.21
CA ASP A 31 18.29 -4.82 12.62
C ASP A 31 17.21 -3.71 12.54
N PRO A 32 16.31 -3.65 13.54
CA PRO A 32 15.17 -2.72 13.56
C PRO A 32 15.57 -1.25 13.74
N GLY A 33 16.88 -0.97 13.92
CA GLY A 33 17.38 0.36 14.27
C GLY A 33 17.55 1.33 13.10
N ILE A 34 17.62 0.88 11.83
CA ILE A 34 18.05 1.77 10.74
C ILE A 34 16.87 2.51 10.05
N GLY A 35 15.66 2.02 10.19
CA GLY A 35 14.48 2.55 9.48
C GLY A 35 13.76 3.68 10.20
N HIS A 36 13.73 3.69 11.52
CA HIS A 36 13.03 4.67 12.35
C HIS A 36 13.96 5.70 13.00
N ASP A 37 15.29 5.47 13.02
CA ASP A 37 16.26 6.37 13.60
C ASP A 37 16.82 7.32 12.55
N GLU A 38 16.29 8.55 12.50
CA GLU A 38 16.82 9.62 11.64
C GLU A 38 18.31 9.84 11.89
N ALA A 39 18.79 9.65 13.11
CA ALA A 39 20.20 9.76 13.45
C ALA A 39 21.03 8.64 12.81
N ALA A 40 20.50 7.42 12.69
CA ALA A 40 21.17 6.32 11.98
C ALA A 40 21.25 6.60 10.48
N TRP A 41 20.21 7.20 9.90
CA TRP A 41 20.19 7.65 8.51
C TRP A 41 21.25 8.72 8.24
N HIS A 42 21.30 9.76 9.06
CA HIS A 42 22.32 10.83 8.92
C HIS A 42 23.73 10.28 9.11
N ARG A 43 23.95 9.38 10.07
CA ARG A 43 25.25 8.70 10.25
C ARG A 43 25.64 7.87 9.03
N GLY A 44 24.69 7.20 8.39
CA GLY A 44 24.91 6.44 7.15
C GLY A 44 25.42 7.33 6.02
N TRP A 45 24.74 8.44 5.78
CA TRP A 45 25.15 9.42 4.75
C TRP A 45 26.48 10.10 5.04
N LEU A 46 26.76 10.41 6.30
CA LEU A 46 28.04 10.96 6.71
C LEU A 46 29.20 9.99 6.40
N LYS A 47 29.01 8.70 6.69
CA LYS A 47 30.02 7.67 6.36
C LYS A 47 30.24 7.58 4.84
N ILE A 48 29.18 7.62 4.05
CA ILE A 48 29.29 7.63 2.58
C ILE A 48 30.00 8.88 2.08
N ALA A 49 29.67 10.05 2.61
CA ALA A 49 30.35 11.31 2.23
C ALA A 49 31.84 11.26 2.51
N ILE A 50 32.25 10.78 3.70
CA ILE A 50 33.65 10.58 4.06
C ILE A 50 34.32 9.60 3.09
N ALA A 51 33.68 8.47 2.79
CA ALA A 51 34.22 7.47 1.86
C ALA A 51 34.38 8.01 0.45
N LEU A 52 33.45 8.85 -0.03
CA LEU A 52 33.53 9.50 -1.35
C LEU A 52 34.68 10.51 -1.45
N VAL A 53 34.92 11.28 -0.37
CA VAL A 53 36.09 12.20 -0.31
C VAL A 53 37.40 11.41 -0.37
N LEU A 54 37.50 10.34 0.45
CA LEU A 54 38.68 9.46 0.44
C LEU A 54 38.87 8.75 -0.91
N ALA A 55 37.79 8.32 -1.55
CA ALA A 55 37.83 7.72 -2.88
C ALA A 55 38.28 8.72 -3.95
N GLY A 56 37.80 9.97 -3.91
CA GLY A 56 38.20 11.01 -4.82
C GLY A 56 39.69 11.38 -4.70
N GLN A 57 40.20 11.50 -3.48
CA GLN A 57 41.61 11.67 -3.22
C GLN A 57 42.43 10.46 -3.69
N GLY A 58 41.96 9.25 -3.35
CA GLY A 58 42.57 8.00 -3.77
C GLY A 58 42.68 7.88 -5.29
N MET A 59 41.63 8.30 -6.02
CA MET A 59 41.61 8.30 -7.48
C MET A 59 42.68 9.26 -8.08
N ALA A 60 42.81 10.47 -7.56
CA ALA A 60 43.78 11.42 -8.02
C ALA A 60 45.23 10.90 -7.77
N PHE A 61 45.51 10.43 -6.59
CA PHE A 61 46.82 9.92 -6.19
C PHE A 61 47.15 8.55 -6.80
N GLY A 62 46.13 7.64 -6.91
CA GLY A 62 46.30 6.34 -7.53
C GLY A 62 46.60 6.46 -9.04
N LEU A 63 45.89 7.38 -9.73
CA LEU A 63 46.19 7.69 -11.14
C LEU A 63 47.62 8.24 -11.30
N ALA A 64 48.04 9.16 -10.44
CA ALA A 64 49.40 9.72 -10.44
C ALA A 64 50.45 8.63 -10.17
N ALA A 65 50.23 7.74 -9.21
CA ALA A 65 51.07 6.59 -8.89
C ALA A 65 51.23 5.63 -10.08
N ASN A 66 50.16 5.37 -10.81
CA ASN A 66 50.15 4.48 -11.98
C ASN A 66 50.77 5.11 -13.24
N MET A 67 50.66 6.46 -13.43
CA MET A 67 51.23 7.14 -14.56
C MET A 67 52.71 7.45 -14.37
N SER A 68 53.12 7.83 -13.18
CA SER A 68 54.50 8.25 -12.85
C SER A 68 54.83 7.78 -11.44
N PRO A 69 55.20 6.50 -11.27
CA PRO A 69 55.46 5.94 -9.94
C PRO A 69 56.63 6.70 -9.27
N PRO A 70 56.44 7.25 -8.08
CA PRO A 70 57.51 7.91 -7.35
C PRO A 70 58.55 6.89 -6.88
N THR A 71 59.78 7.37 -6.60
CA THR A 71 60.85 6.51 -6.13
C THR A 71 61.29 6.87 -4.72
N GLY A 72 61.95 5.95 -4.03
CA GLY A 72 62.46 6.15 -2.67
C GLY A 72 61.37 6.30 -1.60
N ALA A 73 61.56 7.24 -0.67
CA ALA A 73 60.63 7.46 0.44
C ALA A 73 59.25 7.94 -0.03
N ALA A 74 59.17 8.71 -1.09
CA ALA A 74 57.90 9.18 -1.65
C ALA A 74 56.98 8.02 -2.15
N TYR A 75 57.59 6.94 -2.61
CA TYR A 75 56.84 5.71 -2.99
C TYR A 75 56.07 5.14 -1.78
N TRP A 76 56.76 4.94 -0.66
CA TRP A 76 56.16 4.35 0.53
C TRP A 76 55.14 5.28 1.18
N VAL A 77 55.36 6.58 1.19
CA VAL A 77 54.39 7.56 1.73
C VAL A 77 53.12 7.56 0.89
N LEU A 78 53.24 7.59 -0.46
CA LEU A 78 52.08 7.63 -1.36
C LEU A 78 51.27 6.31 -1.28
N HIS A 79 51.94 5.15 -1.42
CA HIS A 79 51.27 3.85 -1.38
C HIS A 79 50.75 3.52 0.00
N GLY A 80 51.45 3.90 1.05
CA GLY A 80 51.00 3.77 2.45
C GLY A 80 49.76 4.62 2.74
N GLY A 81 49.71 5.86 2.21
CA GLY A 81 48.55 6.73 2.31
C GLY A 81 47.31 6.17 1.57
N LEU A 82 47.51 5.65 0.35
CA LEU A 82 46.46 4.99 -0.43
C LEU A 82 45.92 3.73 0.29
N ALA A 83 46.79 2.88 0.79
CA ALA A 83 46.44 1.70 1.52
C ALA A 83 45.69 2.03 2.83
N ALA A 84 46.15 3.04 3.58
CA ALA A 84 45.49 3.51 4.80
C ALA A 84 44.08 4.07 4.51
N SER A 85 43.93 4.83 3.41
CA SER A 85 42.64 5.34 2.95
C SER A 85 41.66 4.21 2.59
N ALA A 86 42.12 3.22 1.82
CA ALA A 86 41.30 2.04 1.47
C ALA A 86 40.88 1.24 2.71
N LEU A 87 41.82 1.05 3.66
CA LEU A 87 41.54 0.37 4.92
C LEU A 87 40.52 1.16 5.76
N ALA A 88 40.64 2.46 5.84
CA ALA A 88 39.71 3.32 6.56
C ALA A 88 38.28 3.18 5.99
N VAL A 89 38.13 3.19 4.65
CA VAL A 89 36.82 2.98 3.99
C VAL A 89 36.30 1.56 4.22
N LEU A 90 37.17 0.54 4.18
CA LEU A 90 36.79 -0.85 4.45
C LEU A 90 36.26 -1.02 5.89
N VAL A 91 36.91 -0.42 6.87
CA VAL A 91 36.45 -0.43 8.27
C VAL A 91 35.14 0.33 8.42
N LEU A 92 34.98 1.47 7.73
CA LEU A 92 33.82 2.33 7.83
C LEU A 92 32.56 1.73 7.16
N LEU A 93 32.70 1.11 5.98
CA LEU A 93 31.61 0.66 5.11
C LEU A 93 31.59 -0.84 4.82
N GLY A 94 32.67 -1.59 5.08
CA GLY A 94 32.82 -2.98 4.65
C GLY A 94 32.03 -3.98 5.51
N GLY A 95 31.63 -3.61 6.72
CA GLY A 95 30.97 -4.53 7.67
C GLY A 95 29.73 -5.22 7.10
N PRO A 96 28.76 -4.53 6.52
CA PRO A 96 27.57 -5.13 5.91
C PRO A 96 27.92 -6.11 4.77
N LEU A 97 28.80 -5.72 3.86
CA LEU A 97 29.23 -6.56 2.74
C LEU A 97 29.84 -7.88 3.22
N LEU A 98 30.76 -7.80 4.19
CA LEU A 98 31.43 -8.99 4.73
C LEU A 98 30.45 -9.95 5.42
N ARG A 99 29.50 -9.42 6.21
CA ARG A 99 28.49 -10.23 6.90
C ARG A 99 27.56 -10.93 5.90
N GLU A 100 27.03 -10.20 4.94
CA GLU A 100 26.09 -10.73 3.95
C GLU A 100 26.78 -11.75 3.01
N SER A 101 27.99 -11.43 2.53
CA SER A 101 28.77 -12.37 1.73
C SER A 101 29.12 -13.67 2.49
N ALA A 102 29.44 -13.57 3.78
CA ALA A 102 29.69 -14.75 4.62
C ALA A 102 28.43 -15.60 4.81
N GLN A 103 27.27 -14.98 4.96
CA GLN A 103 25.99 -15.69 5.10
C GLN A 103 25.59 -16.38 3.78
N THR A 104 25.70 -15.68 2.64
CA THR A 104 25.36 -16.23 1.32
C THR A 104 26.30 -17.35 0.91
N LEU A 105 27.60 -17.25 1.25
CA LEU A 105 28.59 -18.30 1.00
C LEU A 105 28.27 -19.57 1.82
N ARG A 106 27.89 -19.40 3.10
CA ARG A 106 27.44 -20.53 3.96
C ARG A 106 26.17 -21.17 3.43
N ALA A 107 25.31 -20.41 2.77
CA ALA A 107 24.08 -20.93 2.14
C ALA A 107 24.31 -21.53 0.74
N GLY A 108 25.56 -21.56 0.23
CA GLY A 108 25.90 -22.08 -1.08
C GLY A 108 25.34 -21.26 -2.25
N ARG A 109 25.01 -19.98 -2.04
CA ARG A 109 24.39 -19.10 -3.06
C ARG A 109 25.41 -18.12 -3.63
N LEU A 110 25.43 -18.02 -4.96
CA LEU A 110 26.22 -17.00 -5.66
C LEU A 110 25.38 -15.75 -5.83
N THR A 111 25.73 -14.69 -5.08
CA THR A 111 25.02 -13.42 -5.10
C THR A 111 25.90 -12.29 -5.63
N VAL A 112 25.26 -11.15 -5.90
CA VAL A 112 25.97 -9.92 -6.27
C VAL A 112 26.94 -9.49 -5.17
N ASP A 113 26.58 -9.68 -3.89
CA ASP A 113 27.44 -9.35 -2.74
C ASP A 113 28.76 -10.12 -2.78
N LEU A 114 28.70 -11.41 -3.16
CA LEU A 114 29.91 -12.23 -3.31
C LEU A 114 30.79 -11.72 -4.47
N LEU A 115 30.18 -11.29 -5.60
CA LEU A 115 30.92 -10.70 -6.70
C LEU A 115 31.61 -9.38 -6.29
N PHE A 116 30.92 -8.53 -5.51
CA PHE A 116 31.53 -7.33 -4.93
C PHE A 116 32.71 -7.68 -4.03
N LEU A 117 32.58 -8.70 -3.17
CA LEU A 117 33.64 -9.13 -2.28
C LEU A 117 34.85 -9.67 -3.04
N VAL A 118 34.64 -10.52 -4.07
CA VAL A 118 35.70 -11.06 -4.92
C VAL A 118 36.44 -9.91 -5.65
N THR A 119 35.70 -8.99 -6.24
CA THR A 119 36.27 -7.83 -6.93
C THR A 119 37.08 -6.95 -5.99
N LEU A 120 36.52 -6.65 -4.81
CA LEU A 120 37.15 -5.88 -3.74
C LEU A 120 38.47 -6.55 -3.27
N SER A 121 38.40 -7.85 -2.99
CA SER A 121 39.56 -8.62 -2.53
C SER A 121 40.63 -8.74 -3.61
N GLY A 122 40.23 -8.86 -4.87
CA GLY A 122 41.11 -8.86 -6.03
C GLY A 122 41.84 -7.53 -6.19
N ALA A 123 41.09 -6.41 -6.15
CA ALA A 123 41.67 -5.07 -6.28
C ALA A 123 42.67 -4.76 -5.13
N LEU A 124 42.28 -5.07 -3.89
CA LEU A 124 43.17 -4.90 -2.72
C LEU A 124 44.38 -5.82 -2.79
N GLY A 125 44.18 -7.10 -3.14
CA GLY A 125 45.26 -8.08 -3.24
C GLY A 125 46.31 -7.67 -4.28
N VAL A 126 45.88 -7.25 -5.48
CA VAL A 126 46.78 -6.76 -6.51
C VAL A 126 47.52 -5.49 -6.06
N SER A 127 46.82 -4.55 -5.43
CA SER A 127 47.40 -3.30 -4.97
C SER A 127 48.47 -3.54 -3.89
N VAL A 128 48.18 -4.41 -2.91
CA VAL A 128 49.15 -4.79 -1.87
C VAL A 128 50.35 -5.53 -2.47
N PHE A 129 50.12 -6.48 -3.38
CA PHE A 129 51.18 -7.21 -4.05
C PHE A 129 52.11 -6.25 -4.86
N SER A 130 51.51 -5.34 -5.66
CA SER A 130 52.26 -4.33 -6.43
C SER A 130 53.06 -3.40 -5.50
N THR A 131 52.47 -2.97 -4.40
CA THR A 131 53.14 -2.10 -3.42
C THR A 131 54.34 -2.80 -2.77
N VAL A 132 54.20 -4.07 -2.34
CA VAL A 132 55.29 -4.82 -1.72
C VAL A 132 56.41 -5.13 -2.72
N ARG A 133 56.04 -5.44 -3.97
CA ARG A 133 57.01 -5.73 -5.05
C ARG A 133 57.75 -4.47 -5.51
N GLY A 134 57.25 -3.30 -5.20
CA GLY A 134 57.83 -2.02 -5.69
C GLY A 134 57.57 -1.74 -7.15
N ALA A 135 56.70 -2.49 -7.82
CA ALA A 135 56.37 -2.35 -9.23
C ALA A 135 55.01 -2.93 -9.56
N GLY A 136 54.24 -2.28 -10.41
CA GLY A 136 52.93 -2.70 -10.89
C GLY A 136 51.81 -1.69 -10.55
N PRO A 137 50.63 -1.88 -11.11
CA PRO A 137 49.54 -0.94 -10.91
C PRO A 137 48.89 -1.12 -9.53
N VAL A 138 48.32 -0.06 -8.98
CA VAL A 138 47.55 -0.03 -7.74
C VAL A 138 46.14 0.44 -8.00
N PHE A 139 45.17 -0.14 -7.28
CA PHE A 139 43.72 0.04 -7.44
C PHE A 139 43.04 0.22 -6.08
N TYR A 140 43.68 0.87 -5.09
CA TYR A 140 43.12 1.08 -3.76
C TYR A 140 41.83 1.91 -3.77
N GLU A 141 41.72 2.87 -4.72
CA GLU A 141 40.52 3.69 -4.90
C GLU A 141 39.29 2.91 -5.36
N LEU A 142 39.48 1.81 -6.13
CA LEU A 142 38.40 0.96 -6.57
C LEU A 142 37.65 0.36 -5.38
N ALA A 143 38.38 -0.03 -4.33
CA ALA A 143 37.78 -0.55 -3.11
C ALA A 143 36.85 0.46 -2.45
N ALA A 144 37.28 1.72 -2.37
CA ALA A 144 36.51 2.80 -1.78
C ALA A 144 35.24 3.13 -2.61
N ILE A 145 35.37 3.20 -3.93
CA ILE A 145 34.24 3.48 -4.83
C ILE A 145 33.20 2.36 -4.77
N LEU A 146 33.65 1.09 -4.84
CA LEU A 146 32.77 -0.07 -4.78
C LEU A 146 31.98 -0.12 -3.47
N LEU A 147 32.62 0.11 -2.32
CA LEU A 147 31.96 0.12 -1.01
C LEU A 147 30.99 1.29 -0.86
N ALA A 148 31.31 2.48 -1.37
CA ALA A 148 30.41 3.63 -1.34
C ALA A 148 29.14 3.36 -2.15
N ILE A 149 29.26 2.82 -3.37
CA ILE A 149 28.12 2.47 -4.23
C ILE A 149 27.27 1.37 -3.57
N TYR A 150 27.89 0.32 -3.07
CA TYR A 150 27.22 -0.78 -2.37
C TYR A 150 26.40 -0.27 -1.17
N THR A 151 27.01 0.51 -0.30
CA THR A 151 26.37 1.03 0.92
C THR A 151 25.23 1.97 0.59
N THR A 152 25.40 2.84 -0.43
CA THR A 152 24.33 3.73 -0.90
C THR A 152 23.11 2.94 -1.35
N GLY A 153 23.30 1.86 -2.13
CA GLY A 153 22.21 0.99 -2.57
C GLY A 153 21.45 0.35 -1.41
N LYS A 154 22.17 -0.17 -0.42
CA LYS A 154 21.56 -0.78 0.79
C LYS A 154 20.79 0.23 1.62
N LEU A 155 21.33 1.43 1.82
CA LEU A 155 20.69 2.50 2.60
C LEU A 155 19.38 2.96 1.97
N LEU A 156 19.36 3.18 0.66
CA LEU A 156 18.15 3.56 -0.08
C LEU A 156 17.08 2.46 -0.04
N GLY A 157 17.48 1.19 -0.19
CA GLY A 157 16.58 0.04 -0.09
C GLY A 157 15.95 -0.10 1.30
N ALA A 158 16.73 0.12 2.38
CA ALA A 158 16.24 0.07 3.75
C ALA A 158 15.17 1.15 4.03
N ARG A 159 15.40 2.40 3.58
CA ARG A 159 14.44 3.50 3.77
C ARG A 159 13.11 3.27 3.03
N SER A 160 13.14 2.67 1.85
CA SER A 160 11.92 2.35 1.11
C SER A 160 11.05 1.34 1.86
N ARG A 161 11.67 0.36 2.51
CA ARG A 161 10.98 -0.62 3.37
C ARG A 161 10.41 0.00 4.63
N ALA A 162 11.18 0.86 5.31
CA ALA A 162 10.74 1.53 6.53
C ALA A 162 9.46 2.37 6.33
N LYS A 163 9.35 3.08 5.22
CA LYS A 163 8.13 3.85 4.89
C LYS A 163 6.89 2.98 4.66
N ALA A 164 7.05 1.78 4.13
CA ALA A 164 5.93 0.85 3.96
C ALA A 164 5.41 0.34 5.32
N LEU A 165 6.29 0.15 6.29
CA LEU A 165 5.95 -0.28 7.65
C LEU A 165 5.28 0.83 8.47
N GLN A 166 5.66 2.09 8.28
CA GLN A 166 5.10 3.23 9.00
C GLN A 166 3.56 3.33 8.88
N ALA A 167 2.99 3.01 7.71
CA ALA A 167 1.55 3.00 7.52
C ALA A 167 0.82 1.93 8.36
N VAL A 168 1.51 0.83 8.69
CA VAL A 168 0.99 -0.23 9.57
C VAL A 168 1.03 0.22 11.03
N ASP A 169 2.11 0.90 11.43
CA ASP A 169 2.24 1.44 12.79
C ASP A 169 1.20 2.53 13.08
N GLU A 170 0.85 3.37 12.09
CA GLU A 170 -0.23 4.35 12.21
C GLU A 170 -1.58 3.68 12.48
N LEU A 171 -1.90 2.59 11.76
CA LEU A 171 -3.13 1.81 12.00
C LEU A 171 -3.14 1.14 13.38
N ARG A 172 -1.98 0.67 13.86
CA ARG A 172 -1.86 0.08 15.20
C ARG A 172 -2.10 1.14 16.27
N ALA A 173 -1.54 2.34 16.11
CA ALA A 173 -1.67 3.43 17.08
C ALA A 173 -3.12 3.93 17.24
N GLU A 174 -3.93 3.89 16.18
CA GLU A 174 -5.35 4.29 16.21
C GLU A 174 -6.19 3.40 17.17
N HIS A 175 -5.76 2.15 17.42
CA HIS A 175 -6.48 1.17 18.25
C HIS A 175 -5.66 0.69 19.47
N ASP A 176 -4.63 1.44 19.87
CA ASP A 176 -3.69 1.01 20.91
C ASP A 176 -4.08 1.46 22.31
N THR A 177 -5.14 2.24 22.49
CA THR A 177 -5.61 2.72 23.78
C THR A 177 -7.03 2.26 24.08
N CYS A 178 -7.28 1.87 25.34
CA CYS A 178 -8.61 1.54 25.83
C CYS A 178 -8.78 1.99 27.29
N VAL A 179 -10.01 2.06 27.75
CA VAL A 179 -10.36 2.42 29.13
C VAL A 179 -10.61 1.12 29.92
N LEU A 180 -9.67 0.77 30.78
CA LEU A 180 -9.79 -0.38 31.70
C LEU A 180 -10.73 -0.01 32.86
N VAL A 181 -11.62 -0.93 33.22
CA VAL A 181 -12.50 -0.81 34.40
C VAL A 181 -11.98 -1.75 35.47
N GLU A 182 -11.48 -1.18 36.55
CA GLU A 182 -10.95 -1.93 37.70
C GLU A 182 -12.10 -2.50 38.55
N ALA A 183 -11.78 -3.44 39.45
CA ALA A 183 -12.77 -4.10 40.29
C ALA A 183 -13.52 -3.15 41.24
N ASP A 184 -12.92 -2.01 41.58
CA ASP A 184 -13.52 -0.95 42.40
C ASP A 184 -14.39 0.03 41.61
N GLY A 185 -14.53 -0.18 40.27
CA GLY A 185 -15.27 0.70 39.37
C GLY A 185 -14.48 1.90 38.87
N SER A 186 -13.23 2.08 39.28
CA SER A 186 -12.37 3.13 38.76
C SER A 186 -12.00 2.87 37.28
N GLN A 187 -11.78 3.94 36.52
CA GLN A 187 -11.50 3.90 35.10
C GLN A 187 -10.08 4.43 34.87
N ARG A 188 -9.29 3.68 34.10
CA ARG A 188 -7.92 4.06 33.75
C ARG A 188 -7.66 3.80 32.27
N THR A 189 -7.14 4.80 31.58
CA THR A 189 -6.66 4.63 30.19
C THR A 189 -5.35 3.85 30.20
N VAL A 190 -5.33 2.74 29.47
CA VAL A 190 -4.19 1.84 29.32
C VAL A 190 -3.93 1.56 27.85
N ARG A 191 -2.75 1.06 27.51
CA ARG A 191 -2.53 0.52 26.18
C ARG A 191 -3.26 -0.81 26.06
N SER A 192 -3.85 -1.05 24.91
CA SER A 192 -4.56 -2.30 24.62
C SER A 192 -3.66 -3.53 24.83
N ALA A 193 -2.34 -3.40 24.58
CA ALA A 193 -1.36 -4.46 24.80
C ALA A 193 -1.19 -4.85 26.28
N ASP A 194 -1.49 -3.93 27.20
CA ASP A 194 -1.33 -4.14 28.64
C ASP A 194 -2.57 -4.76 29.29
N VAL A 195 -3.65 -5.03 28.49
CA VAL A 195 -4.87 -5.68 28.98
C VAL A 195 -4.69 -7.18 29.04
N GLU A 196 -5.00 -7.77 30.20
CA GLU A 196 -4.95 -9.22 30.42
C GLU A 196 -6.30 -9.88 30.15
N GLN A 197 -6.28 -11.18 29.88
CA GLN A 197 -7.47 -11.98 29.73
C GLN A 197 -8.36 -11.92 30.99
N GLY A 198 -9.67 -11.69 30.81
CA GLY A 198 -10.65 -11.57 31.89
C GLY A 198 -10.83 -10.13 32.39
N GLN A 199 -9.96 -9.19 32.06
CA GLN A 199 -10.15 -7.79 32.40
C GLN A 199 -11.26 -7.15 31.57
N ARG A 200 -11.87 -6.09 32.10
CA ARG A 200 -13.00 -5.39 31.45
C ARG A 200 -12.57 -4.02 30.96
N ILE A 201 -12.98 -3.71 29.74
CA ILE A 201 -12.80 -2.38 29.15
C ILE A 201 -14.16 -1.71 28.94
N LEU A 202 -14.17 -0.39 29.05
CA LEU A 202 -15.31 0.45 28.70
C LEU A 202 -15.09 1.03 27.31
N VAL A 203 -16.07 0.89 26.43
CA VAL A 203 -16.08 1.46 25.09
C VAL A 203 -17.25 2.43 25.00
N SER A 204 -16.95 3.71 24.83
CA SER A 204 -17.96 4.75 24.65
C SER A 204 -18.57 4.72 23.24
N ALA A 205 -19.71 5.35 23.07
CA ALA A 205 -20.29 5.58 21.75
C ALA A 205 -19.28 6.31 20.84
N GLY A 206 -19.17 5.85 19.60
CA GLY A 206 -18.12 6.29 18.66
C GLY A 206 -16.72 5.76 18.95
N GLY A 207 -16.51 5.01 20.03
CA GLY A 207 -15.21 4.52 20.48
C GLY A 207 -14.76 3.24 19.77
N SER A 208 -13.45 3.06 19.64
CA SER A 208 -12.84 1.83 19.12
C SER A 208 -12.74 0.77 20.20
N ILE A 209 -13.03 -0.49 19.85
CA ILE A 209 -12.86 -1.65 20.73
C ILE A 209 -11.37 -2.05 20.67
N GLY A 210 -10.68 -1.97 21.82
CA GLY A 210 -9.25 -2.20 21.91
C GLY A 210 -8.83 -3.66 22.12
N VAL A 211 -9.76 -4.57 22.41
CA VAL A 211 -9.47 -5.99 22.73
C VAL A 211 -10.46 -6.93 22.03
N ASP A 212 -10.05 -8.18 21.82
CA ASP A 212 -10.98 -9.25 21.45
C ASP A 212 -11.67 -9.73 22.72
N GLY A 213 -13.01 -9.75 22.73
CA GLY A 213 -13.76 -10.05 23.95
C GLY A 213 -15.23 -10.34 23.76
N ILE A 214 -15.92 -10.48 24.90
CA ILE A 214 -17.36 -10.69 24.97
C ILE A 214 -17.99 -9.49 25.67
N VAL A 215 -19.05 -8.95 25.10
CA VAL A 215 -19.84 -7.89 25.72
C VAL A 215 -20.51 -8.44 26.97
N ARG A 216 -20.26 -7.79 28.12
CA ARG A 216 -20.89 -8.17 29.42
C ARG A 216 -22.06 -7.24 29.75
N HIS A 217 -21.92 -5.95 29.47
CA HIS A 217 -22.97 -4.96 29.72
C HIS A 217 -23.07 -3.97 28.57
N GLY A 218 -24.26 -3.42 28.39
CA GLY A 218 -24.55 -2.46 27.34
C GLY A 218 -25.06 -3.09 26.05
N ARG A 219 -25.51 -2.24 25.16
CA ARG A 219 -25.89 -2.60 23.77
C ARG A 219 -25.44 -1.47 22.86
N SER A 220 -24.93 -1.79 21.71
CA SER A 220 -24.54 -0.86 20.66
C SER A 220 -24.59 -1.52 19.31
N TRP A 221 -24.86 -0.73 18.29
CA TRP A 221 -24.46 -1.12 16.95
C TRP A 221 -22.94 -1.07 16.86
N VAL A 222 -22.36 -2.10 16.35
CA VAL A 222 -20.89 -2.22 16.22
C VAL A 222 -20.54 -2.32 14.74
N ASP A 223 -19.74 -1.36 14.27
CA ASP A 223 -19.13 -1.41 12.97
C ASP A 223 -18.04 -2.49 12.98
N THR A 224 -18.31 -3.58 12.28
CA THR A 224 -17.38 -4.71 12.13
C THR A 224 -16.50 -4.55 10.89
N THR A 225 -16.77 -3.57 10.06
CA THR A 225 -16.11 -3.35 8.78
C THR A 225 -14.58 -3.36 8.85
N PRO A 226 -13.94 -2.80 9.92
CA PRO A 226 -12.49 -2.85 10.04
C PRO A 226 -11.90 -4.27 10.08
N LEU A 227 -12.68 -5.28 10.45
CA LEU A 227 -12.22 -6.66 10.61
C LEU A 227 -12.84 -7.67 9.64
N THR A 228 -14.14 -7.52 9.34
CA THR A 228 -14.86 -8.50 8.52
C THR A 228 -15.07 -8.04 7.09
N GLY A 229 -14.93 -6.74 6.82
CA GLY A 229 -15.28 -6.14 5.53
C GLY A 229 -16.80 -6.05 5.30
N GLU A 230 -17.63 -6.49 6.27
CA GLU A 230 -19.08 -6.42 6.14
C GLU A 230 -19.58 -5.01 6.49
N PRO A 231 -20.37 -4.37 5.60
CA PRO A 231 -20.75 -2.97 5.75
C PRO A 231 -21.90 -2.74 6.73
N HIS A 232 -22.57 -3.82 7.12
CA HIS A 232 -23.70 -3.71 8.03
C HIS A 232 -23.23 -3.84 9.47
N PRO A 233 -23.43 -2.78 10.30
CA PRO A 233 -23.19 -2.90 11.72
C PRO A 233 -24.01 -4.06 12.30
N ILE A 234 -23.41 -4.78 13.22
CA ILE A 234 -24.10 -5.82 13.98
C ILE A 234 -24.59 -5.26 15.31
N GLU A 235 -25.76 -5.69 15.78
CA GLU A 235 -26.18 -5.38 17.13
C GLU A 235 -25.37 -6.23 18.12
N ALA A 236 -24.54 -5.60 18.93
CA ALA A 236 -23.78 -6.25 19.98
C ALA A 236 -24.41 -5.96 21.34
N GLY A 237 -24.89 -7.01 22.01
CA GLY A 237 -25.41 -6.97 23.37
C GLY A 237 -24.69 -7.97 24.27
N PRO A 238 -25.13 -8.14 25.53
CA PRO A 238 -24.52 -9.08 26.45
C PRO A 238 -24.44 -10.51 25.88
N GLY A 239 -23.22 -11.08 25.86
CA GLY A 239 -22.91 -12.37 25.25
C GLY A 239 -22.40 -12.31 23.82
N ALA A 240 -22.48 -11.16 23.13
CA ALA A 240 -21.95 -11.00 21.78
C ALA A 240 -20.42 -10.95 21.78
N GLU A 241 -19.80 -11.63 20.81
CA GLU A 241 -18.36 -11.54 20.57
C GLU A 241 -18.04 -10.28 19.78
N VAL A 242 -17.02 -9.54 20.24
CA VAL A 242 -16.45 -8.37 19.57
C VAL A 242 -14.93 -8.50 19.49
N ALA A 243 -14.32 -7.81 18.56
CA ALA A 243 -12.87 -7.90 18.36
C ALA A 243 -12.21 -6.52 18.29
N ALA A 244 -10.91 -6.49 18.59
CA ALA A 244 -10.09 -5.30 18.51
C ALA A 244 -10.11 -4.74 17.08
N GLY A 245 -10.32 -3.41 16.94
CA GLY A 245 -10.48 -2.75 15.64
C GLY A 245 -11.94 -2.54 15.23
N MET A 246 -12.91 -3.18 15.87
CA MET A 246 -14.33 -2.84 15.71
C MET A 246 -14.64 -1.52 16.41
N ARG A 247 -15.76 -0.88 16.07
CA ARG A 247 -16.17 0.42 16.62
C ARG A 247 -17.60 0.39 17.12
N ALA A 248 -17.82 0.78 18.37
CA ALA A 248 -19.17 1.03 18.86
C ALA A 248 -19.74 2.31 18.24
N ILE A 249 -20.98 2.27 17.72
CA ILE A 249 -21.58 3.40 17.01
C ILE A 249 -22.37 4.31 17.96
N ASP A 250 -23.37 3.77 18.63
CA ASP A 250 -24.42 4.52 19.29
C ASP A 250 -24.59 4.23 20.79
N GLY A 251 -23.90 3.21 21.31
CA GLY A 251 -24.03 2.76 22.69
C GLY A 251 -22.71 2.62 23.42
N VAL A 252 -22.80 2.47 24.74
CA VAL A 252 -21.67 2.19 25.62
C VAL A 252 -21.62 0.68 25.89
N LEU A 253 -20.45 0.09 25.69
CA LEU A 253 -20.23 -1.34 25.91
C LEU A 253 -19.20 -1.56 27.02
N THR A 254 -19.44 -2.56 27.87
CA THR A 254 -18.43 -3.14 28.73
C THR A 254 -18.03 -4.49 28.15
N VAL A 255 -16.78 -4.60 27.70
CA VAL A 255 -16.25 -5.78 27.03
C VAL A 255 -15.23 -6.46 27.94
N GLU A 256 -15.38 -7.77 28.16
CA GLU A 256 -14.42 -8.59 28.89
C GLU A 256 -13.47 -9.26 27.90
N ALA A 257 -12.17 -9.03 28.05
CA ALA A 257 -11.15 -9.55 27.17
C ALA A 257 -11.07 -11.08 27.23
N THR A 258 -11.20 -11.74 26.09
CA THR A 258 -11.04 -13.20 25.96
C THR A 258 -9.61 -13.61 25.66
N VAL A 259 -8.80 -12.69 25.15
CA VAL A 259 -7.39 -12.91 24.79
C VAL A 259 -6.57 -11.76 25.32
N ALA A 260 -5.32 -12.02 25.73
CA ALA A 260 -4.39 -10.96 26.11
C ALA A 260 -4.17 -9.99 24.95
N GLY A 261 -4.04 -8.69 25.25
CA GLY A 261 -3.97 -7.61 24.29
C GLY A 261 -2.84 -7.69 23.26
N THR A 262 -1.82 -8.51 23.50
CA THR A 262 -0.72 -8.80 22.55
C THR A 262 -1.05 -9.89 21.52
N LYS A 263 -2.21 -10.56 21.63
CA LYS A 263 -2.62 -11.68 20.76
C LYS A 263 -3.94 -11.43 20.04
N ARG A 264 -4.31 -10.15 19.86
CA ARG A 264 -5.54 -9.72 19.18
C ARG A 264 -5.58 -10.16 17.71
N ARG A 265 -6.79 -10.34 17.17
CA ARG A 265 -7.00 -10.59 15.73
C ARG A 265 -6.38 -9.48 14.87
N LEU A 266 -6.53 -8.22 15.31
CA LEU A 266 -5.95 -7.06 14.63
C LEU A 266 -4.42 -7.19 14.52
N ASP A 267 -3.72 -7.57 15.58
CA ASP A 267 -2.24 -7.69 15.55
C ASP A 267 -1.77 -8.79 14.61
N ARG A 268 -2.49 -9.92 14.54
CA ARG A 268 -2.20 -10.99 13.55
C ARG A 268 -2.38 -10.50 12.12
N MET A 269 -3.46 -9.78 11.83
CA MET A 269 -3.68 -9.17 10.52
C MET A 269 -2.60 -8.17 10.17
N LEU A 270 -2.24 -7.29 11.10
CA LEU A 270 -1.17 -6.30 10.87
C LEU A 270 0.17 -6.99 10.62
N ALA A 271 0.47 -8.07 11.34
CA ALA A 271 1.68 -8.87 11.11
C ALA A 271 1.69 -9.54 9.73
N GLU A 272 0.55 -10.05 9.24
CA GLU A 272 0.43 -10.58 7.87
C GLU A 272 0.65 -9.47 6.82
N ILE A 273 0.15 -8.26 7.05
CA ILE A 273 0.38 -7.09 6.20
C ILE A 273 1.86 -6.69 6.22
N GLU A 274 2.49 -6.68 7.40
CA GLU A 274 3.92 -6.44 7.55
C GLU A 274 4.74 -7.47 6.76
N GLN A 275 4.43 -8.76 6.87
CA GLN A 275 5.08 -9.81 6.12
C GLN A 275 4.89 -9.66 4.60
N ALA A 276 3.67 -9.31 4.18
CA ALA A 276 3.37 -9.05 2.77
C ALA A 276 4.13 -7.82 2.23
N GLY A 277 4.29 -6.78 3.06
CA GLY A 277 5.04 -5.56 2.73
C GLY A 277 6.56 -5.79 2.66
N LEU A 278 7.08 -6.79 3.37
CA LEU A 278 8.49 -7.18 3.34
C LEU A 278 8.86 -8.02 2.10
N ARG A 279 7.89 -8.55 1.36
CA ARG A 279 8.16 -9.33 0.16
C ARG A 279 8.75 -8.43 -0.93
N PRO A 280 9.87 -8.84 -1.56
CA PRO A 280 10.44 -8.08 -2.68
C PRO A 280 9.42 -8.01 -3.81
N SER A 281 9.32 -6.86 -4.48
CA SER A 281 8.44 -6.72 -5.63
C SER A 281 8.82 -7.72 -6.73
N ARG A 282 7.84 -8.15 -7.55
CA ARG A 282 8.06 -9.13 -8.63
C ARG A 282 9.19 -8.72 -9.56
N ILE A 283 9.30 -7.43 -9.87
CA ILE A 283 10.39 -6.91 -10.71
C ILE A 283 11.74 -6.98 -10.00
N GLN A 284 11.78 -6.77 -8.68
CA GLN A 284 12.99 -6.94 -7.89
C GLN A 284 13.42 -8.41 -7.86
N ALA A 285 12.50 -9.34 -7.61
CA ALA A 285 12.76 -10.77 -7.66
C ALA A 285 13.21 -11.24 -9.05
N MET A 286 12.72 -10.62 -10.14
CA MET A 286 13.19 -10.88 -11.49
C MET A 286 14.61 -10.35 -11.71
N ALA A 287 14.90 -9.13 -11.23
CA ALA A 287 16.24 -8.56 -11.31
C ALA A 287 17.27 -9.39 -10.54
N ASP A 288 16.91 -9.89 -9.36
CA ASP A 288 17.76 -10.75 -8.53
C ASP A 288 18.02 -12.11 -9.19
N ARG A 289 17.01 -12.71 -9.83
CA ARG A 289 17.19 -13.94 -10.62
C ARG A 289 18.09 -13.75 -11.83
N LEU A 290 17.97 -12.61 -12.52
CA LEU A 290 18.86 -12.26 -13.62
C LEU A 290 20.29 -12.08 -13.12
N ALA A 291 20.47 -11.35 -12.01
CA ALA A 291 21.78 -11.18 -11.37
C ALA A 291 22.39 -12.52 -10.95
N GLY A 292 21.60 -13.43 -10.36
CA GLY A 292 22.05 -14.76 -9.96
C GLY A 292 22.56 -15.63 -11.12
N ARG A 293 22.00 -15.47 -12.33
CA ARG A 293 22.51 -16.13 -13.54
C ARG A 293 23.70 -15.42 -14.17
N PHE A 294 23.77 -14.12 -13.99
CA PHE A 294 24.85 -13.30 -14.54
C PHE A 294 26.17 -13.52 -13.79
N VAL A 295 26.15 -13.69 -12.46
CA VAL A 295 27.36 -13.88 -11.64
C VAL A 295 28.22 -15.05 -12.07
N PRO A 296 27.69 -16.27 -12.28
CA PRO A 296 28.50 -17.40 -12.79
C PRO A 296 29.14 -17.12 -14.16
N LEU A 297 28.41 -16.43 -15.05
CA LEU A 297 28.93 -16.04 -16.36
C LEU A 297 30.12 -15.09 -16.23
N VAL A 298 30.02 -14.09 -15.37
CA VAL A 298 31.09 -13.13 -15.09
C VAL A 298 32.33 -13.84 -14.55
N VAL A 299 32.16 -14.71 -13.56
CA VAL A 299 33.26 -15.46 -12.95
C VAL A 299 33.94 -16.38 -14.00
N ALA A 300 33.15 -17.09 -14.79
CA ALA A 300 33.68 -17.95 -15.87
C ALA A 300 34.47 -17.13 -16.90
N THR A 301 33.96 -15.95 -17.30
CA THR A 301 34.64 -15.06 -18.23
C THR A 301 35.94 -14.50 -17.62
N ALA A 302 35.93 -14.09 -16.35
CA ALA A 302 37.11 -13.60 -15.67
C ALA A 302 38.19 -14.70 -15.56
N VAL A 303 37.82 -15.93 -15.17
CA VAL A 303 38.74 -17.07 -15.09
C VAL A 303 39.30 -17.40 -16.47
N GLY A 304 38.45 -17.45 -17.51
CA GLY A 304 38.90 -17.69 -18.88
C GLY A 304 39.85 -16.59 -19.39
N THR A 305 39.59 -15.33 -19.04
CA THR A 305 40.46 -14.18 -19.37
C THR A 305 41.81 -14.29 -18.66
N ILE A 306 41.83 -14.61 -17.37
CA ILE A 306 43.07 -14.81 -16.60
C ILE A 306 43.88 -15.95 -17.20
N TRP A 307 43.26 -17.06 -17.53
CA TRP A 307 43.93 -18.20 -18.15
C TRP A 307 44.52 -17.84 -19.52
N TYR A 308 43.70 -17.20 -20.39
CA TYR A 308 44.12 -16.84 -21.75
C TYR A 308 45.35 -15.87 -21.75
N TRP A 309 45.27 -14.81 -20.98
CA TRP A 309 46.34 -13.84 -20.87
C TRP A 309 47.54 -14.36 -20.07
N GLY A 310 47.32 -15.23 -19.09
CA GLY A 310 48.38 -15.91 -18.34
C GLY A 310 49.31 -16.74 -19.23
N VAL A 311 48.71 -17.44 -20.20
CA VAL A 311 49.48 -18.25 -21.17
C VAL A 311 50.21 -17.38 -22.23
N ARG A 312 49.61 -16.25 -22.64
CA ARG A 312 50.14 -15.39 -23.73
C ARG A 312 50.97 -14.19 -23.27
N GLY A 313 50.56 -13.54 -22.18
CA GLY A 313 51.12 -12.26 -21.78
C GLY A 313 51.76 -12.23 -20.39
N GLY A 314 51.71 -13.36 -19.66
CA GLY A 314 52.21 -13.47 -18.31
C GLY A 314 51.23 -13.01 -17.23
N LEU A 315 51.72 -13.04 -15.99
CA LEU A 315 50.85 -12.86 -14.82
C LEU A 315 50.20 -11.48 -14.71
N VAL A 316 50.92 -10.41 -15.07
CA VAL A 316 50.42 -9.01 -14.90
C VAL A 316 49.27 -8.74 -15.87
N PRO A 317 49.34 -8.94 -17.19
CA PRO A 317 48.19 -8.77 -18.07
C PRO A 317 47.01 -9.72 -17.74
N ALA A 318 47.29 -10.93 -17.25
CA ALA A 318 46.25 -11.87 -16.83
C ALA A 318 45.40 -11.30 -15.69
N VAL A 319 46.07 -10.77 -14.66
CA VAL A 319 45.38 -10.23 -13.47
C VAL A 319 44.70 -8.90 -13.80
N GLU A 320 45.34 -8.02 -14.59
CA GLU A 320 44.73 -6.75 -15.01
C GLU A 320 43.45 -6.96 -15.81
N ASN A 321 43.50 -7.79 -16.85
CA ASN A 321 42.33 -8.04 -17.70
C ASN A 321 41.24 -8.82 -16.96
N GLY A 322 41.60 -9.76 -16.09
CA GLY A 322 40.67 -10.47 -15.22
C GLY A 322 39.98 -9.52 -14.25
N LEU A 323 40.72 -8.61 -13.63
CA LEU A 323 40.18 -7.58 -12.74
C LEU A 323 39.29 -6.58 -13.51
N ALA A 324 39.70 -6.18 -14.73
CA ALA A 324 38.88 -5.33 -15.60
C ALA A 324 37.52 -5.98 -15.92
N VAL A 325 37.49 -7.29 -16.22
CA VAL A 325 36.24 -8.06 -16.42
C VAL A 325 35.36 -8.03 -15.16
N LEU A 326 35.93 -8.30 -13.99
CA LEU A 326 35.17 -8.31 -12.72
C LEU A 326 34.61 -6.93 -12.39
N VAL A 327 35.39 -5.86 -12.59
CA VAL A 327 34.99 -4.47 -12.31
C VAL A 327 33.88 -4.01 -13.25
N VAL A 328 34.05 -4.22 -14.58
CA VAL A 328 33.08 -3.72 -15.56
C VAL A 328 31.76 -4.48 -15.53
N ALA A 329 31.80 -5.74 -15.13
CA ALA A 329 30.63 -6.60 -15.02
C ALA A 329 29.82 -6.36 -13.74
N CYS A 330 30.20 -5.38 -12.90
CA CYS A 330 29.40 -5.06 -11.72
C CYS A 330 27.97 -4.71 -12.11
N PRO A 331 26.96 -5.44 -11.60
CA PRO A 331 25.56 -5.16 -11.89
C PRO A 331 24.99 -4.02 -11.03
N CYS A 332 25.83 -3.00 -10.72
CA CYS A 332 25.46 -1.88 -9.84
C CYS A 332 24.22 -1.14 -10.33
N ALA A 333 24.08 -1.01 -11.65
CA ALA A 333 22.90 -0.43 -12.28
C ALA A 333 21.65 -1.29 -12.07
N LEU A 334 21.79 -2.62 -12.03
CA LEU A 334 20.69 -3.56 -11.81
C LEU A 334 20.20 -3.50 -10.36
N GLY A 335 21.13 -3.52 -9.41
CA GLY A 335 20.82 -3.52 -7.97
C GLY A 335 20.28 -2.20 -7.45
N LEU A 336 20.67 -1.06 -8.05
CA LEU A 336 20.28 0.27 -7.58
C LEU A 336 19.09 0.85 -8.34
N ALA A 337 19.01 0.65 -9.65
CA ALA A 337 18.00 1.28 -10.50
C ALA A 337 16.59 0.82 -10.21
N THR A 338 16.40 -0.48 -9.94
CA THR A 338 15.07 -1.06 -9.68
C THR A 338 14.47 -0.53 -8.38
N PRO A 339 15.12 -0.62 -7.20
CA PRO A 339 14.59 -0.05 -5.97
C PRO A 339 14.37 1.47 -6.06
N LEU A 340 15.32 2.19 -6.67
CA LEU A 340 15.24 3.64 -6.82
C LEU A 340 14.03 4.05 -7.68
N GLY A 341 13.81 3.34 -8.81
CA GLY A 341 12.67 3.57 -9.69
C GLY A 341 11.34 3.27 -9.04
N VAL A 342 11.24 2.16 -8.33
CA VAL A 342 10.04 1.81 -7.57
C VAL A 342 9.77 2.87 -6.50
N TRP A 343 10.78 3.28 -5.74
CA TRP A 343 10.62 4.32 -4.72
C TRP A 343 10.20 5.67 -5.32
N ALA A 344 10.85 6.11 -6.40
CA ALA A 344 10.48 7.34 -7.10
C ALA A 344 9.04 7.29 -7.61
N GLY A 345 8.62 6.13 -8.14
CA GLY A 345 7.25 5.88 -8.57
C GLY A 345 6.24 5.95 -7.43
N LEU A 346 6.53 5.33 -6.28
CA LEU A 346 5.66 5.38 -5.10
C LEU A 346 5.49 6.82 -4.58
N VAL A 347 6.57 7.60 -4.51
CA VAL A 347 6.51 9.03 -4.14
C VAL A 347 5.72 9.83 -5.17
N ALA A 348 5.90 9.57 -6.46
CA ALA A 348 5.15 10.24 -7.52
C ALA A 348 3.66 9.94 -7.46
N LEU A 349 3.25 8.72 -7.08
CA LEU A 349 1.85 8.35 -6.81
C LEU A 349 1.31 9.05 -5.56
N GLY A 350 2.09 9.09 -4.47
CA GLY A 350 1.73 9.80 -3.25
C GLY A 350 1.43 11.28 -3.48
N ARG A 351 2.19 11.95 -4.35
CA ARG A 351 1.98 13.36 -4.73
C ARG A 351 0.67 13.64 -5.46
N ILE A 352 0.06 12.64 -6.07
CA ILE A 352 -1.28 12.73 -6.69
C ILE A 352 -2.37 12.11 -5.80
N GLY A 353 -2.07 11.88 -4.52
CA GLY A 353 -3.03 11.39 -3.54
C GLY A 353 -3.30 9.89 -3.63
N ILE A 354 -2.45 9.10 -4.30
CA ILE A 354 -2.56 7.63 -4.35
C ILE A 354 -1.42 7.03 -3.52
N VAL A 355 -1.77 6.47 -2.37
CA VAL A 355 -0.83 5.80 -1.47
C VAL A 355 -0.79 4.31 -1.79
N ALA A 356 0.26 3.90 -2.49
CA ALA A 356 0.50 2.50 -2.80
C ALA A 356 1.23 1.79 -1.65
N ARG A 357 0.88 0.55 -1.38
CA ARG A 357 1.44 -0.25 -0.27
C ARG A 357 2.71 -0.99 -0.64
N SER A 358 2.88 -1.29 -1.92
CA SER A 358 4.06 -2.02 -2.41
C SER A 358 4.44 -1.61 -3.83
N GLY A 359 5.67 -1.95 -4.22
CA GLY A 359 6.13 -1.78 -5.59
C GLY A 359 5.37 -2.63 -6.62
N ASP A 360 4.73 -3.72 -6.18
CA ASP A 360 3.92 -4.57 -7.04
C ASP A 360 2.71 -3.84 -7.62
N PHE A 361 2.17 -2.88 -6.88
CA PHE A 361 1.10 -2.03 -7.38
C PHE A 361 1.52 -1.23 -8.63
N LEU A 362 2.73 -0.65 -8.62
CA LEU A 362 3.26 0.07 -9.79
C LEU A 362 3.38 -0.83 -11.01
N GLU A 363 3.87 -2.05 -10.81
CA GLU A 363 4.02 -3.02 -11.89
C GLU A 363 2.66 -3.46 -12.43
N ALA A 364 1.74 -3.81 -11.54
CA ALA A 364 0.38 -4.22 -11.89
C ALA A 364 -0.35 -3.08 -12.61
N LEU A 365 -0.32 -1.88 -12.05
CA LEU A 365 -0.99 -0.70 -12.60
C LEU A 365 -0.45 -0.30 -13.98
N ALA A 366 0.85 -0.49 -14.23
CA ALA A 366 1.44 -0.22 -15.54
C ALA A 366 0.91 -1.15 -16.65
N GLN A 367 0.47 -2.37 -16.28
CA GLN A 367 -0.01 -3.40 -17.21
C GLN A 367 -1.53 -3.36 -17.42
N VAL A 368 -2.26 -2.58 -16.64
CA VAL A 368 -3.72 -2.47 -16.69
C VAL A 368 -4.20 -2.07 -18.09
N ASN A 369 -5.17 -2.82 -18.61
CA ASN A 369 -5.89 -2.55 -19.87
C ASN A 369 -7.42 -2.61 -19.69
N SER A 370 -7.91 -2.98 -18.49
CA SER A 370 -9.31 -2.95 -18.11
C SER A 370 -9.43 -2.37 -16.70
N ALA A 371 -10.46 -1.54 -16.45
CA ALA A 371 -10.72 -0.96 -15.14
C ALA A 371 -12.19 -1.13 -14.78
N VAL A 372 -12.48 -1.75 -13.65
CA VAL A 372 -13.83 -1.97 -13.13
C VAL A 372 -14.03 -1.03 -11.94
N PHE A 373 -15.09 -0.24 -11.98
CA PHE A 373 -15.45 0.72 -10.94
C PHE A 373 -16.73 0.28 -10.23
N ASP A 374 -16.68 0.26 -8.91
CA ASP A 374 -17.92 0.20 -8.14
C ASP A 374 -18.70 1.51 -8.27
N LYS A 375 -20.02 1.44 -8.04
CA LYS A 375 -20.90 2.62 -8.07
C LYS A 375 -20.83 3.39 -6.76
N THR A 376 -21.26 2.73 -5.67
CA THR A 376 -21.61 3.37 -4.41
C THR A 376 -20.37 3.74 -3.62
N GLY A 377 -20.25 5.00 -3.19
CA GLY A 377 -19.05 5.49 -2.51
C GLY A 377 -17.81 5.65 -3.42
N THR A 378 -17.87 5.16 -4.66
CA THR A 378 -16.78 5.20 -5.64
C THR A 378 -17.07 6.20 -6.76
N LEU A 379 -18.00 5.93 -7.65
CA LEU A 379 -18.41 6.86 -8.70
C LEU A 379 -19.39 7.93 -8.20
N PHE A 380 -20.16 7.58 -7.18
CA PHE A 380 -21.07 8.48 -6.48
C PHE A 380 -20.49 8.84 -5.11
N GLU A 381 -20.79 10.03 -4.63
CA GLU A 381 -20.37 10.46 -3.29
C GLU A 381 -21.06 9.61 -2.23
N PRO A 382 -20.36 9.23 -1.15
CA PRO A 382 -21.02 8.60 -0.02
C PRO A 382 -21.91 9.63 0.67
N GLY A 383 -23.19 9.32 0.76
CA GLY A 383 -24.21 10.20 1.30
C GLY A 383 -25.18 10.63 0.20
N ALA A 384 -26.43 10.36 0.43
CA ALA A 384 -27.49 10.81 -0.45
C ALA A 384 -27.80 12.29 -0.14
N ARG A 385 -28.19 13.05 -1.15
CA ARG A 385 -28.77 14.39 -0.96
C ARG A 385 -30.26 14.26 -1.11
N ALA A 386 -31.05 14.99 -0.32
CA ALA A 386 -32.49 15.02 -0.58
C ALA A 386 -32.74 15.71 -1.92
N ALA A 387 -33.35 14.96 -2.80
CA ALA A 387 -33.86 15.50 -4.06
C ALA A 387 -35.25 16.13 -3.90
N SER A 388 -36.12 15.50 -3.09
CA SER A 388 -37.43 16.04 -2.81
C SER A 388 -38.06 15.41 -1.57
N LEU A 389 -38.83 16.19 -0.82
CA LEU A 389 -39.72 15.74 0.25
C LEU A 389 -41.16 15.99 -0.21
N ARG A 390 -41.95 14.93 -0.36
CA ARG A 390 -43.37 14.97 -0.65
C ARG A 390 -44.14 14.63 0.64
N VAL A 391 -45.05 15.49 1.02
CA VAL A 391 -45.90 15.31 2.20
C VAL A 391 -47.35 15.18 1.71
N VAL A 392 -48.16 14.34 2.37
CA VAL A 392 -49.57 14.19 2.04
C VAL A 392 -50.28 15.50 2.33
N PRO A 393 -51.02 16.10 1.35
CA PRO A 393 -51.84 17.28 1.60
C PRO A 393 -52.87 16.97 2.70
N GLN A 394 -52.97 17.87 3.71
CA GLN A 394 -53.85 17.68 4.89
C GLN A 394 -53.42 16.52 5.81
N GLY A 395 -52.17 16.06 5.73
CA GLY A 395 -51.58 15.13 6.69
C GLY A 395 -51.35 15.71 8.07
N ALA A 396 -50.82 14.89 8.99
CA ALA A 396 -50.57 15.27 10.39
C ALA A 396 -49.54 16.39 10.53
N PHE A 397 -48.62 16.55 9.57
CA PHE A 397 -47.54 17.55 9.58
C PHE A 397 -47.47 18.32 8.26
N SER A 398 -47.19 19.63 8.35
CA SER A 398 -46.76 20.43 7.21
C SER A 398 -45.35 19.99 6.72
N ALA A 399 -44.93 20.46 5.56
CA ALA A 399 -43.59 20.13 5.04
C ALA A 399 -42.47 20.62 5.98
N GLY A 400 -42.60 21.77 6.58
CA GLY A 400 -41.65 22.30 7.58
C GLY A 400 -41.60 21.46 8.85
N ARG A 401 -42.77 21.09 9.40
CA ARG A 401 -42.84 20.19 10.56
C ARG A 401 -42.33 18.80 10.29
N MET A 402 -42.57 18.27 9.08
CA MET A 402 -42.06 16.97 8.66
C MET A 402 -40.51 16.98 8.61
N ARG A 403 -39.91 18.06 8.10
CA ARG A 403 -38.45 18.22 8.13
C ARG A 403 -37.89 18.26 9.55
N ALA A 404 -38.54 19.02 10.44
CA ALA A 404 -38.15 19.07 11.86
C ALA A 404 -38.26 17.69 12.52
N ALA A 405 -39.34 16.97 12.28
CA ALA A 405 -39.56 15.62 12.80
C ALA A 405 -38.52 14.61 12.30
N LEU A 406 -38.18 14.66 11.00
CA LEU A 406 -37.15 13.84 10.39
C LEU A 406 -35.76 14.16 10.98
N ALA A 407 -35.42 15.43 11.13
CA ALA A 407 -34.15 15.85 11.73
C ALA A 407 -34.03 15.38 13.18
N LEU A 408 -35.11 15.41 13.97
CA LEU A 408 -35.13 14.89 15.34
C LEU A 408 -35.02 13.37 15.38
N ALA A 409 -35.76 12.66 14.52
CA ALA A 409 -35.78 11.20 14.49
C ALA A 409 -34.43 10.60 14.08
N GLU A 410 -33.73 11.23 13.10
CA GLU A 410 -32.48 10.72 12.50
C GLU A 410 -31.24 11.36 13.13
N GLY A 411 -31.38 12.50 13.87
CA GLY A 411 -30.25 13.30 14.36
C GLY A 411 -29.32 12.60 15.35
N GLY A 412 -29.80 11.57 16.03
CA GLY A 412 -29.00 10.75 16.96
C GLY A 412 -28.40 9.48 16.33
N VAL A 413 -28.60 9.25 15.02
CA VAL A 413 -28.23 7.99 14.37
C VAL A 413 -27.00 8.20 13.47
N GLU A 414 -25.91 7.52 13.78
CA GLU A 414 -24.70 7.53 12.93
C GLU A 414 -24.81 6.59 11.71
N HIS A 415 -25.80 6.83 10.85
CA HIS A 415 -25.95 6.09 9.59
C HIS A 415 -25.82 7.04 8.39
N PRO A 416 -25.20 6.65 7.27
CA PRO A 416 -25.05 7.52 6.09
C PRO A 416 -26.39 8.09 5.58
N ILE A 417 -27.45 7.28 5.59
CA ILE A 417 -28.80 7.71 5.21
C ILE A 417 -29.34 8.72 6.23
N ALA A 418 -29.16 8.46 7.52
CA ALA A 418 -29.60 9.36 8.59
C ALA A 418 -28.96 10.75 8.47
N ARG A 419 -27.63 10.79 8.24
CA ARG A 419 -26.91 12.05 7.96
C ARG A 419 -27.46 12.77 6.74
N ALA A 420 -27.71 12.02 5.66
CA ALA A 420 -28.28 12.58 4.44
C ALA A 420 -29.67 13.18 4.67
N VAL A 421 -30.50 12.52 5.50
CA VAL A 421 -31.82 13.04 5.91
C VAL A 421 -31.67 14.34 6.70
N VAL A 422 -30.78 14.37 7.70
CA VAL A 422 -30.53 15.54 8.55
C VAL A 422 -29.97 16.70 7.71
N ASP A 423 -28.95 16.46 6.89
CA ASP A 423 -28.36 17.48 6.01
C ASP A 423 -29.39 18.04 5.02
N ALA A 424 -30.24 17.18 4.51
CA ALA A 424 -31.34 17.53 3.64
C ALA A 424 -32.39 18.42 4.31
N CYS A 425 -32.72 18.12 5.55
CA CYS A 425 -33.66 18.93 6.33
C CYS A 425 -33.07 20.29 6.73
N ALA A 426 -31.74 20.39 6.87
CA ALA A 426 -31.04 21.62 7.22
C ALA A 426 -30.79 22.58 6.04
N SER A 427 -30.69 22.06 4.80
CA SER A 427 -30.23 22.81 3.61
C SER A 427 -31.33 23.50 2.81
N SER A 428 -32.59 23.40 3.20
CA SER A 428 -33.69 24.04 2.48
C SER A 428 -33.91 25.47 2.95
N ASP A 429 -33.63 26.43 2.06
CA ASP A 429 -33.86 27.89 2.25
C ASP A 429 -35.34 28.29 2.42
N GLU A 430 -36.25 27.33 2.35
CA GLU A 430 -37.69 27.58 2.53
C GLU A 430 -38.05 27.60 4.02
N THR A 431 -37.54 28.58 4.74
CA THR A 431 -37.96 28.93 6.12
C THR A 431 -39.19 29.84 6.16
N GLU A 432 -40.05 29.79 5.13
CA GLU A 432 -41.22 30.68 5.11
C GLU A 432 -42.35 30.29 6.08
N ASP A 433 -42.39 29.04 6.57
CA ASP A 433 -43.34 28.67 7.63
C ASP A 433 -42.60 28.35 8.93
N GLY A 434 -42.52 29.30 9.82
CA GLY A 434 -41.93 29.22 11.17
C GLY A 434 -42.64 28.22 12.13
N ASP A 435 -43.17 27.10 11.64
CA ASP A 435 -44.01 26.13 12.36
C ASP A 435 -43.24 24.88 12.85
N GLY A 436 -41.91 24.92 12.91
CA GLY A 436 -41.12 23.82 13.49
C GLY A 436 -41.09 23.76 15.01
N GLY A 437 -41.70 24.70 15.72
CA GLY A 437 -41.69 24.77 17.18
C GLY A 437 -42.66 23.76 17.83
N GLY A 438 -42.24 23.17 18.97
CA GLY A 438 -43.07 22.30 19.78
C GLY A 438 -42.99 20.77 19.47
N LEU A 439 -41.98 20.34 18.73
CA LEU A 439 -41.67 18.90 18.59
C LEU A 439 -40.48 18.52 19.47
N GLU A 440 -40.64 17.49 20.28
CA GLU A 440 -39.56 16.93 21.09
C GLU A 440 -39.43 15.40 20.82
N LEU A 441 -38.20 14.93 20.74
CA LEU A 441 -37.92 13.50 20.58
C LEU A 441 -38.04 12.81 21.95
N VAL A 442 -39.00 11.88 22.08
CA VAL A 442 -39.14 11.05 23.25
C VAL A 442 -38.25 9.82 23.18
N GLU A 443 -38.29 9.13 22.04
CA GLU A 443 -37.49 7.93 21.80
C GLU A 443 -37.28 7.75 20.30
N ALA A 444 -36.06 7.35 19.88
CA ALA A 444 -35.79 6.86 18.54
C ALA A 444 -35.16 5.46 18.60
N ARG A 445 -35.66 4.56 17.76
CA ARG A 445 -35.15 3.19 17.69
C ARG A 445 -34.92 2.79 16.24
N VAL A 446 -33.67 2.44 15.95
CA VAL A 446 -33.31 1.90 14.63
C VAL A 446 -33.80 0.46 14.50
N VAL A 447 -34.49 0.17 13.40
CA VAL A 447 -34.92 -1.17 13.00
C VAL A 447 -33.99 -1.63 11.88
N SER A 448 -33.11 -2.56 12.20
CA SER A 448 -32.01 -2.99 11.31
C SER A 448 -32.49 -3.40 9.92
N GLY A 449 -31.87 -2.81 8.88
CA GLY A 449 -32.18 -3.07 7.47
C GLY A 449 -33.57 -2.60 7.01
N ARG A 450 -34.33 -1.90 7.87
CA ARG A 450 -35.71 -1.48 7.62
C ARG A 450 -35.90 0.01 7.70
N GLY A 451 -35.40 0.68 8.78
CA GLY A 451 -35.55 2.11 8.99
C GLY A 451 -35.55 2.51 10.46
N ILE A 452 -36.25 3.58 10.82
CA ILE A 452 -36.33 4.12 12.17
C ILE A 452 -37.79 4.19 12.61
N ARG A 453 -38.03 3.89 13.88
CA ARG A 453 -39.24 4.20 14.60
C ARG A 453 -38.93 5.24 15.66
N ALA A 454 -39.60 6.39 15.62
CA ALA A 454 -39.44 7.48 16.58
C ALA A 454 -40.76 7.82 17.24
N ARG A 455 -40.73 8.10 18.54
CA ARG A 455 -41.86 8.72 19.26
C ARG A 455 -41.54 10.18 19.48
N LEU A 456 -42.42 11.04 19.02
CA LEU A 456 -42.28 12.49 19.11
C LEU A 456 -43.42 13.03 19.98
N LEU A 457 -43.09 13.97 20.85
CA LEU A 457 -44.11 14.77 21.57
C LEU A 457 -44.40 15.99 20.70
N ASP A 458 -45.65 16.11 20.26
CA ASP A 458 -46.18 17.21 19.48
C ASP A 458 -46.94 18.18 20.43
N ALA A 459 -46.29 19.30 20.75
CA ALA A 459 -46.81 20.37 21.58
C ALA A 459 -47.17 21.59 20.74
N SER A 460 -48.08 21.44 19.78
CA SER A 460 -48.54 22.56 18.95
C SER A 460 -49.20 23.65 19.77
N PRO A 461 -48.95 24.92 19.45
CA PRO A 461 -49.61 26.03 20.16
C PRO A 461 -51.14 25.95 20.10
N GLY A 462 -51.75 25.84 21.24
CA GLY A 462 -53.24 25.80 21.37
C GLY A 462 -53.85 24.42 21.42
N GLU A 463 -53.03 23.34 21.33
CA GLU A 463 -53.46 21.93 21.48
C GLU A 463 -52.81 21.28 22.73
N ALA A 464 -53.44 20.26 23.29
CA ALA A 464 -52.80 19.45 24.31
C ALA A 464 -51.65 18.62 23.70
N PRO A 465 -50.51 18.49 24.39
CA PRO A 465 -49.38 17.71 23.89
C PRO A 465 -49.82 16.28 23.54
N LYS A 466 -49.46 15.83 22.32
CA LYS A 466 -49.84 14.49 21.80
C LYS A 466 -48.58 13.75 21.41
N GLU A 467 -48.50 12.48 21.89
CA GLU A 467 -47.47 11.58 21.37
C GLU A 467 -47.79 11.15 19.93
N ARG A 468 -46.79 11.17 19.05
CA ARG A 468 -46.85 10.72 17.65
C ARG A 468 -45.86 9.58 17.44
N ASP A 469 -46.33 8.50 16.84
CA ASP A 469 -45.49 7.36 16.42
C ASP A 469 -45.07 7.56 14.95
N MET A 470 -43.79 7.86 14.73
CA MET A 470 -43.23 8.12 13.40
C MET A 470 -42.41 6.92 12.95
N LEU A 471 -42.64 6.45 11.73
CA LEU A 471 -41.88 5.41 11.06
C LEU A 471 -41.25 6.01 9.79
N VAL A 472 -39.94 5.82 9.64
CA VAL A 472 -39.20 6.24 8.45
C VAL A 472 -38.39 5.06 7.93
N GLY A 473 -38.60 4.64 6.70
CA GLY A 473 -37.90 3.48 6.20
C GLY A 473 -38.25 3.02 4.78
N SER A 474 -37.86 1.78 4.47
CA SER A 474 -38.11 1.20 3.16
C SER A 474 -39.60 0.99 2.89
N ALA A 475 -40.03 1.16 1.64
CA ALA A 475 -41.40 0.91 1.23
C ALA A 475 -41.90 -0.49 1.65
N ARG A 476 -41.07 -1.51 1.43
CA ARG A 476 -41.36 -2.90 1.79
C ARG A 476 -41.66 -3.06 3.28
N TRP A 477 -40.88 -2.41 4.16
CA TRP A 477 -41.10 -2.52 5.59
C TRP A 477 -42.44 -1.93 6.04
N LEU A 478 -42.78 -0.74 5.50
CA LEU A 478 -44.03 -0.08 5.89
C LEU A 478 -45.25 -0.82 5.30
N GLU A 479 -45.13 -1.39 4.11
CA GLU A 479 -46.12 -2.26 3.49
C GLU A 479 -46.35 -3.55 4.30
N GLU A 480 -45.26 -4.17 4.83
CA GLU A 480 -45.34 -5.32 5.74
C GLU A 480 -46.10 -4.97 7.04
N LEU A 481 -46.08 -3.71 7.47
CA LEU A 481 -46.85 -3.18 8.59
C LEU A 481 -48.29 -2.81 8.25
N GLY A 482 -48.71 -3.02 7.01
CA GLY A 482 -50.09 -2.75 6.54
C GLY A 482 -50.36 -1.27 6.25
N ILE A 483 -49.34 -0.44 6.07
CA ILE A 483 -49.49 0.98 5.76
C ILE A 483 -49.63 1.17 4.25
N ASP A 484 -50.77 1.73 3.84
CA ASP A 484 -51.07 1.98 2.45
C ASP A 484 -50.53 3.34 1.97
N PHE A 485 -49.70 3.31 0.96
CA PHE A 485 -49.12 4.49 0.29
C PHE A 485 -49.79 4.83 -1.05
N GLY A 486 -51.04 4.42 -1.28
CA GLY A 486 -51.77 4.69 -2.51
C GLY A 486 -51.82 6.17 -2.90
N ALA A 487 -51.71 7.09 -1.96
CA ALA A 487 -51.61 8.52 -2.24
C ALA A 487 -50.29 8.92 -2.99
N PHE A 488 -49.33 8.00 -3.12
CA PHE A 488 -48.04 8.14 -3.81
C PHE A 488 -47.93 7.16 -5.00
N GLU A 489 -49.04 6.92 -5.71
CA GLU A 489 -49.14 5.92 -6.82
C GLU A 489 -48.15 6.14 -7.98
N GLU A 490 -47.66 7.36 -8.18
CA GLU A 490 -46.51 7.60 -9.02
C GLU A 490 -45.28 7.88 -8.14
N PRO A 491 -44.51 6.86 -7.80
CA PRO A 491 -43.28 7.10 -7.05
C PRO A 491 -42.37 8.00 -7.87
N THR A 492 -41.96 9.13 -7.32
CA THR A 492 -40.86 9.91 -7.87
C THR A 492 -39.63 9.00 -7.80
N ARG A 493 -39.35 8.32 -8.92
CA ARG A 493 -38.19 7.40 -8.97
C ARG A 493 -36.94 8.24 -9.15
N PRO A 494 -36.05 8.32 -8.13
CA PRO A 494 -34.77 8.94 -8.37
C PRO A 494 -34.03 8.15 -9.45
N ALA A 495 -33.27 8.86 -10.25
CA ALA A 495 -32.42 8.22 -11.26
C ALA A 495 -31.39 7.30 -10.59
N SER A 496 -30.93 7.66 -9.41
CA SER A 496 -30.07 6.83 -8.53
C SER A 496 -30.34 7.27 -7.08
N GLY A 497 -30.68 6.33 -6.18
CA GLY A 497 -30.87 6.69 -4.80
C GLY A 497 -31.94 5.87 -4.07
N HIS A 498 -32.31 6.34 -2.88
CA HIS A 498 -33.25 5.67 -2.02
C HIS A 498 -34.52 6.48 -1.86
N VAL A 499 -35.66 5.79 -1.85
CA VAL A 499 -36.94 6.36 -1.47
C VAL A 499 -37.27 5.90 -0.07
N LEU A 500 -37.35 6.83 0.88
CA LEU A 500 -37.81 6.58 2.24
C LEU A 500 -39.29 6.93 2.34
N ARG A 501 -40.08 6.01 2.82
CA ARG A 501 -41.49 6.20 3.14
C ARG A 501 -41.60 6.64 4.60
N ILE A 502 -42.53 7.55 4.85
CA ILE A 502 -42.76 8.14 6.15
C ILE A 502 -44.22 7.90 6.53
N ALA A 503 -44.42 7.31 7.71
CA ALA A 503 -45.76 7.15 8.29
C ALA A 503 -45.81 7.78 9.69
N ILE A 504 -46.95 8.36 10.02
CA ILE A 504 -47.23 8.93 11.35
C ILE A 504 -48.53 8.28 11.86
N ASP A 505 -48.50 7.77 13.09
CA ASP A 505 -49.64 7.09 13.74
C ASP A 505 -50.23 5.96 12.88
N GLY A 506 -49.38 5.25 12.12
CA GLY A 506 -49.83 4.16 11.24
C GLY A 506 -50.44 4.60 9.90
N ILE A 507 -50.39 5.88 9.57
CA ILE A 507 -50.94 6.45 8.32
C ILE A 507 -49.80 6.97 7.48
N ALA A 508 -49.84 6.75 6.15
CA ALA A 508 -48.88 7.32 5.20
C ALA A 508 -48.86 8.82 5.30
N ALA A 509 -47.70 9.42 5.56
CA ALA A 509 -47.55 10.85 5.81
C ALA A 509 -46.65 11.54 4.77
N GLY A 510 -45.66 10.83 4.20
CA GLY A 510 -44.76 11.42 3.26
C GLY A 510 -43.82 10.43 2.57
N GLU A 511 -43.06 10.97 1.63
CA GLU A 511 -42.01 10.30 0.89
C GLU A 511 -40.82 11.22 0.77
N LEU A 512 -39.65 10.75 1.19
CA LEU A 512 -38.37 11.46 1.03
C LEU A 512 -37.55 10.72 -0.03
N VAL A 513 -37.25 11.42 -1.10
CA VAL A 513 -36.36 10.93 -2.16
C VAL A 513 -34.96 11.41 -1.86
N LEU A 514 -34.06 10.45 -1.68
CA LEU A 514 -32.64 10.70 -1.52
C LEU A 514 -31.95 10.34 -2.82
N ASP A 515 -31.26 11.28 -3.44
CA ASP A 515 -30.51 11.05 -4.68
C ASP A 515 -29.01 11.01 -4.40
N GLU A 516 -28.31 10.12 -5.08
CA GLU A 516 -26.86 10.03 -5.00
C GLU A 516 -26.24 10.95 -6.05
N ALA A 517 -25.38 11.87 -5.62
CA ALA A 517 -24.68 12.75 -6.54
C ALA A 517 -23.47 12.04 -7.17
N PRO A 518 -23.35 12.00 -8.51
CA PRO A 518 -22.14 11.52 -9.14
C PRO A 518 -20.96 12.41 -8.75
N ARG A 519 -19.79 11.81 -8.49
CA ARG A 519 -18.57 12.59 -8.23
C ARG A 519 -18.25 13.47 -9.44
N THR A 520 -17.70 14.63 -9.14
CA THR A 520 -17.23 15.55 -10.18
C THR A 520 -16.14 14.91 -11.02
N ARG A 521 -16.12 15.19 -12.35
CA ARG A 521 -15.06 14.79 -13.28
C ARG A 521 -14.97 13.28 -13.61
N VAL A 522 -15.94 12.45 -13.25
CA VAL A 522 -15.94 11.01 -13.61
C VAL A 522 -15.90 10.82 -15.12
N GLN A 523 -16.65 11.63 -15.88
CA GLN A 523 -16.63 11.59 -17.36
C GLN A 523 -15.23 11.85 -17.92
N GLU A 524 -14.49 12.82 -17.34
CA GLU A 524 -13.11 13.10 -17.73
C GLU A 524 -12.18 11.92 -17.45
N VAL A 525 -12.40 11.23 -16.31
CA VAL A 525 -11.63 10.03 -15.94
C VAL A 525 -11.82 8.93 -16.97
N PHE A 526 -13.06 8.63 -17.37
CA PHE A 526 -13.35 7.61 -18.38
C PHE A 526 -12.75 7.97 -19.74
N ALA A 527 -12.88 9.23 -20.17
CA ALA A 527 -12.27 9.71 -21.41
C ALA A 527 -10.73 9.61 -21.39
N GLN A 528 -10.10 9.89 -20.26
CA GLN A 528 -8.64 9.74 -20.12
C GLN A 528 -8.20 8.27 -20.09
N LEU A 529 -8.96 7.38 -19.44
CA LEU A 529 -8.71 5.93 -19.45
C LEU A 529 -8.79 5.37 -20.88
N GLN A 530 -9.80 5.77 -21.63
CA GLN A 530 -9.94 5.38 -23.02
C GLN A 530 -8.74 5.81 -23.88
N LYS A 531 -8.24 7.07 -23.70
CA LYS A 531 -7.02 7.56 -24.37
C LYS A 531 -5.77 6.75 -23.99
N LEU A 532 -5.74 6.16 -22.79
CA LEU A 532 -4.67 5.28 -22.32
C LEU A 532 -4.85 3.82 -22.80
N GLY A 533 -5.91 3.51 -23.56
CA GLY A 533 -6.23 2.15 -23.99
C GLY A 533 -6.70 1.26 -22.84
N VAL A 534 -7.31 1.85 -21.81
CA VAL A 534 -7.91 1.13 -20.69
C VAL A 534 -9.43 1.14 -20.86
N ARG A 535 -10.04 -0.03 -20.96
CA ARG A 535 -11.50 -0.19 -21.04
C ARG A 535 -12.09 -0.02 -19.65
N ALA A 536 -12.99 0.92 -19.47
CA ALA A 536 -13.72 1.10 -18.23
C ALA A 536 -15.01 0.29 -18.24
N GLU A 537 -15.39 -0.28 -17.09
CA GLU A 537 -16.67 -0.95 -16.84
C GLU A 537 -17.17 -0.54 -15.45
N ILE A 538 -18.48 -0.38 -15.30
CA ILE A 538 -19.14 -0.09 -14.03
C ILE A 538 -19.76 -1.37 -13.50
N SER A 539 -19.52 -1.73 -12.24
CA SER A 539 -20.14 -2.88 -11.57
C SER A 539 -20.93 -2.40 -10.35
N THR A 540 -22.21 -2.71 -10.28
CA THR A 540 -23.08 -2.25 -9.18
C THR A 540 -24.10 -3.30 -8.79
N GLY A 541 -24.37 -3.41 -7.49
CA GLY A 541 -25.48 -4.19 -6.94
C GLY A 541 -26.86 -3.56 -7.17
N ASP A 542 -26.89 -2.26 -7.54
CA ASP A 542 -28.14 -1.56 -7.83
C ASP A 542 -28.65 -1.94 -9.23
N PRO A 543 -29.83 -2.60 -9.36
CA PRO A 543 -30.40 -2.97 -10.64
C PRO A 543 -30.91 -1.75 -11.44
N ARG A 544 -30.98 -0.57 -10.82
CA ARG A 544 -31.59 0.66 -11.38
C ARG A 544 -30.57 1.72 -11.75
N PHE A 545 -29.42 1.34 -12.27
CA PHE A 545 -28.44 2.33 -12.73
C PHE A 545 -28.99 3.10 -13.94
N PRO A 546 -28.99 4.47 -13.93
CA PRO A 546 -29.59 5.26 -15.00
C PRO A 546 -28.90 5.00 -16.32
N ALA A 547 -29.69 4.73 -17.35
CA ALA A 547 -29.18 4.44 -18.70
C ALA A 547 -28.45 5.62 -19.33
N GLU A 548 -28.78 6.83 -18.91
CA GLU A 548 -28.29 8.10 -19.49
C GLU A 548 -26.96 8.54 -18.91
N VAL A 549 -26.64 8.10 -17.67
CA VAL A 549 -25.40 8.47 -16.99
C VAL A 549 -24.25 7.61 -17.53
N TRP A 550 -23.27 8.25 -18.16
CA TRP A 550 -22.09 7.60 -18.78
C TRP A 550 -22.47 6.46 -19.75
N SER A 551 -23.40 6.76 -20.71
CA SER A 551 -23.96 5.79 -21.67
C SER A 551 -22.90 4.99 -22.43
N ASP A 552 -21.74 5.58 -22.68
CA ASP A 552 -20.64 4.99 -23.45
C ASP A 552 -19.80 3.98 -22.64
N VAL A 553 -20.06 3.84 -21.31
CA VAL A 553 -19.32 2.92 -20.44
C VAL A 553 -20.14 1.66 -20.20
N PRO A 554 -19.62 0.46 -20.54
CA PRO A 554 -20.25 -0.82 -20.21
C PRO A 554 -20.56 -0.93 -18.72
N ARG A 555 -21.70 -1.54 -18.40
CA ARG A 555 -22.16 -1.69 -17.02
C ARG A 555 -22.73 -3.08 -16.75
N ALA A 556 -22.38 -3.60 -15.57
CA ALA A 556 -22.97 -4.78 -14.97
C ALA A 556 -23.82 -4.33 -13.77
N VAL A 557 -25.14 -4.48 -13.86
CA VAL A 557 -26.09 -4.04 -12.84
C VAL A 557 -26.70 -5.25 -12.11
N GLY A 558 -27.11 -5.06 -10.85
CA GLY A 558 -27.68 -6.14 -10.03
C GLY A 558 -26.65 -7.19 -9.61
N VAL A 559 -25.36 -6.85 -9.61
CA VAL A 559 -24.25 -7.77 -9.29
C VAL A 559 -24.08 -7.84 -7.76
N ALA A 560 -24.31 -9.01 -7.18
CA ALA A 560 -24.06 -9.21 -5.74
C ALA A 560 -22.57 -9.03 -5.40
N PRO A 561 -22.20 -8.74 -4.16
CA PRO A 561 -20.81 -8.55 -3.75
C PRO A 561 -19.89 -9.72 -4.10
N GLU A 562 -20.37 -10.96 -3.96
CA GLU A 562 -19.63 -12.17 -4.34
C GLU A 562 -19.44 -12.27 -5.86
N ASP A 563 -20.45 -11.87 -6.63
CA ASP A 563 -20.44 -11.93 -8.09
C ASP A 563 -19.53 -10.86 -8.70
N LYS A 564 -19.26 -9.75 -8.01
CA LYS A 564 -18.27 -8.76 -8.45
C LYS A 564 -16.87 -9.37 -8.56
N ALA A 565 -16.48 -10.22 -7.62
CA ALA A 565 -15.21 -10.95 -7.68
C ALA A 565 -15.18 -11.93 -8.85
N GLU A 566 -16.30 -12.62 -9.14
CA GLU A 566 -16.40 -13.50 -10.29
C GLU A 566 -16.30 -12.71 -11.60
N ARG A 567 -16.97 -11.55 -11.69
CA ARG A 567 -16.86 -10.66 -12.85
C ARG A 567 -15.41 -10.23 -13.12
N VAL A 568 -14.65 -9.91 -12.07
CA VAL A 568 -13.23 -9.59 -12.20
C VAL A 568 -12.45 -10.81 -12.74
N ARG A 569 -12.73 -12.03 -12.25
CA ARG A 569 -12.09 -13.27 -12.74
C ARG A 569 -12.44 -13.56 -14.21
N GLU A 570 -13.70 -13.37 -14.61
CA GLU A 570 -14.13 -13.50 -16.01
C GLU A 570 -13.32 -12.58 -16.94
N ILE A 571 -13.23 -11.29 -16.59
CA ILE A 571 -12.46 -10.32 -17.39
C ILE A 571 -10.98 -10.73 -17.44
N ARG A 572 -10.39 -11.18 -16.33
CA ARG A 572 -9.01 -11.68 -16.29
C ARG A 572 -8.83 -12.95 -17.14
N ALA A 573 -9.82 -13.83 -17.19
CA ALA A 573 -9.78 -15.04 -18.01
C ALA A 573 -9.69 -14.75 -19.51
N THR A 574 -10.14 -13.57 -19.97
CA THR A 574 -9.91 -13.10 -21.35
C THR A 574 -8.47 -12.68 -21.65
N GLY A 575 -7.56 -12.73 -20.66
CA GLY A 575 -6.19 -12.23 -20.75
C GLY A 575 -6.04 -10.75 -20.41
N ALA A 576 -7.10 -10.08 -19.99
CA ALA A 576 -7.04 -8.68 -19.56
C ALA A 576 -6.36 -8.54 -18.19
N ARG A 577 -5.71 -7.38 -17.99
CA ARG A 577 -5.16 -6.97 -16.69
C ARG A 577 -6.10 -5.96 -16.06
N VAL A 578 -6.70 -6.34 -14.95
CA VAL A 578 -7.83 -5.64 -14.35
C VAL A 578 -7.37 -4.77 -13.19
N LEU A 579 -7.74 -3.48 -13.25
CA LEU A 579 -7.78 -2.58 -12.11
C LEU A 579 -9.20 -2.62 -11.53
N PHE A 580 -9.35 -2.88 -10.24
CA PHE A 580 -10.61 -2.70 -9.53
C PHE A 580 -10.53 -1.46 -8.64
N VAL A 581 -11.56 -0.60 -8.72
CA VAL A 581 -11.68 0.62 -7.91
C VAL A 581 -13.00 0.57 -7.15
N GLY A 582 -12.92 0.58 -5.83
CA GLY A 582 -14.08 0.49 -4.96
C GLY A 582 -13.94 1.31 -3.68
N ASP A 583 -15.00 1.45 -2.89
CA ASP A 583 -14.94 2.07 -1.56
C ASP A 583 -14.42 1.08 -0.50
N GLY A 584 -14.42 -0.18 -0.87
CA GLY A 584 -13.77 -1.24 -0.17
C GLY A 584 -14.58 -1.93 0.92
N VAL A 585 -15.82 -1.60 1.12
CA VAL A 585 -16.66 -2.23 2.16
C VAL A 585 -17.24 -3.54 1.64
N ASN A 586 -17.94 -3.47 0.50
CA ASN A 586 -18.54 -4.65 -0.14
C ASN A 586 -17.63 -5.28 -1.20
N ASP A 587 -16.50 -4.65 -1.50
CA ASP A 587 -15.66 -4.96 -2.64
C ASP A 587 -14.37 -5.71 -2.28
N ALA A 588 -14.17 -6.07 -0.99
CA ALA A 588 -12.96 -6.74 -0.53
C ALA A 588 -12.59 -7.98 -1.35
N PRO A 589 -13.53 -8.88 -1.74
CA PRO A 589 -13.22 -10.00 -2.61
C PRO A 589 -12.79 -9.58 -4.02
N ALA A 590 -13.43 -8.56 -4.59
CA ALA A 590 -13.10 -8.05 -5.93
C ALA A 590 -11.75 -7.34 -5.96
N LEU A 591 -11.45 -6.53 -4.91
CA LEU A 591 -10.15 -5.89 -4.71
C LEU A 591 -9.02 -6.91 -4.61
N ALA A 592 -9.24 -8.02 -3.92
CA ALA A 592 -8.27 -9.11 -3.77
C ALA A 592 -8.05 -9.91 -5.06
N CYS A 593 -9.09 -10.08 -5.89
CA CYS A 593 -9.03 -10.81 -7.14
C CYS A 593 -8.44 -10.03 -8.32
N ALA A 594 -8.41 -8.71 -8.25
CA ALA A 594 -7.88 -7.84 -9.31
C ALA A 594 -6.35 -7.91 -9.42
N ASP A 595 -5.80 -7.61 -10.61
CA ASP A 595 -4.36 -7.50 -10.80
C ASP A 595 -3.80 -6.25 -10.09
N ALA A 596 -4.55 -5.15 -10.12
CA ALA A 596 -4.31 -3.93 -9.35
C ALA A 596 -5.61 -3.51 -8.66
N SER A 597 -5.52 -2.96 -7.45
CA SER A 597 -6.71 -2.52 -6.72
C SER A 597 -6.48 -1.21 -5.98
N ILE A 598 -7.51 -0.35 -6.02
CA ILE A 598 -7.52 0.96 -5.37
C ILE A 598 -8.77 1.07 -4.52
N ALA A 599 -8.61 1.37 -3.22
CA ALA A 599 -9.71 1.73 -2.34
C ALA A 599 -9.79 3.24 -2.15
N LEU A 600 -11.02 3.78 -2.08
CA LEU A 600 -11.23 5.18 -1.74
C LEU A 600 -11.22 5.40 -0.21
N ARG A 601 -10.86 6.60 0.22
CA ARG A 601 -10.67 6.94 1.64
C ARG A 601 -11.96 6.85 2.48
N SER A 602 -13.12 6.93 1.86
CA SER A 602 -14.42 6.82 2.51
C SER A 602 -14.76 5.41 3.00
N GLY A 603 -14.03 4.40 2.54
CA GLY A 603 -14.24 3.01 2.94
C GLY A 603 -13.69 2.67 4.32
N ALA A 604 -14.29 1.67 4.96
CA ALA A 604 -13.85 1.18 6.26
C ALA A 604 -12.45 0.55 6.23
N GLY A 605 -11.80 0.49 7.39
CA GLY A 605 -10.38 0.19 7.53
C GLY A 605 -9.88 -1.11 6.85
N LEU A 606 -10.70 -2.16 6.80
CA LEU A 606 -10.30 -3.48 6.25
C LEU A 606 -10.28 -3.56 4.73
N ALA A 607 -11.17 -2.85 4.11
CA ALA A 607 -11.18 -2.76 2.67
C ALA A 607 -9.99 -1.95 2.16
N ARG A 608 -9.59 -0.95 2.93
CA ARG A 608 -8.27 -0.35 2.77
C ARG A 608 -7.15 -1.37 2.93
N SER A 609 -7.31 -2.40 3.79
CA SER A 609 -6.28 -3.43 4.00
C SER A 609 -6.11 -4.40 2.82
N ASN A 610 -7.14 -4.71 2.07
CA ASN A 610 -7.10 -5.64 0.94
C ASN A 610 -6.74 -4.96 -0.39
N ALA A 611 -6.85 -3.63 -0.48
CA ALA A 611 -6.44 -2.90 -1.67
C ALA A 611 -4.92 -2.72 -1.74
N MET A 612 -4.35 -2.80 -2.93
CA MET A 612 -2.92 -2.54 -3.17
C MET A 612 -2.56 -1.06 -3.04
N ALA A 613 -3.54 -0.16 -3.19
CA ALA A 613 -3.38 1.28 -2.98
C ALA A 613 -4.67 1.93 -2.46
N VAL A 614 -4.50 3.10 -1.83
CA VAL A 614 -5.61 3.90 -1.28
C VAL A 614 -5.56 5.31 -1.86
N VAL A 615 -6.71 5.87 -2.22
CA VAL A 615 -6.84 7.28 -2.60
C VAL A 615 -6.98 8.13 -1.34
N ALA A 616 -5.98 8.98 -1.07
CA ALA A 616 -5.95 9.87 0.09
C ALA A 616 -6.37 11.32 -0.21
N GLY A 617 -6.48 11.71 -1.48
CA GLY A 617 -6.67 13.10 -1.92
C GLY A 617 -7.61 13.24 -3.12
N ALA A 618 -7.16 13.76 -4.23
CA ALA A 618 -7.90 14.27 -5.41
C ALA A 618 -9.01 13.40 -6.04
N GLY A 619 -9.52 12.40 -5.34
CA GLY A 619 -10.57 11.53 -5.83
C GLY A 619 -10.13 10.68 -7.03
N LEU A 620 -11.08 10.30 -7.89
CA LEU A 620 -10.85 9.43 -9.06
C LEU A 620 -9.93 10.07 -10.12
N GLY A 621 -9.81 11.40 -10.14
CA GLY A 621 -9.02 12.13 -11.14
C GLY A 621 -7.53 11.78 -11.17
N GLY A 622 -6.99 11.26 -10.06
CA GLY A 622 -5.61 10.79 -9.97
C GLY A 622 -5.33 9.48 -10.69
N ILE A 623 -6.36 8.64 -10.95
CA ILE A 623 -6.18 7.26 -11.45
C ILE A 623 -5.55 7.22 -12.85
N PRO A 624 -6.03 7.99 -13.86
CA PRO A 624 -5.40 7.97 -15.18
C PRO A 624 -3.94 8.46 -15.15
N GLU A 625 -3.64 9.46 -14.31
CA GLU A 625 -2.27 9.95 -14.13
C GLU A 625 -1.40 8.90 -13.44
N ALA A 626 -1.94 8.17 -12.46
CA ALA A 626 -1.23 7.06 -11.82
C ALA A 626 -0.84 5.97 -12.81
N ILE A 627 -1.75 5.57 -13.70
CA ILE A 627 -1.46 4.59 -14.77
C ILE A 627 -0.36 5.12 -15.70
N ARG A 628 -0.43 6.40 -16.08
CA ARG A 628 0.56 7.03 -16.96
C ARG A 628 1.94 7.07 -16.32
N ARG A 629 2.03 7.46 -15.04
CA ARG A 629 3.29 7.49 -14.26
C ARG A 629 3.84 6.09 -14.06
N SER A 630 3.01 5.14 -13.67
CA SER A 630 3.43 3.74 -13.49
C SER A 630 3.99 3.15 -14.79
N ARG A 631 3.34 3.39 -15.94
CA ARG A 631 3.84 2.97 -17.26
C ARG A 631 5.17 3.64 -17.62
N ARG A 632 5.39 4.90 -17.25
CA ARG A 632 6.63 5.62 -17.48
C ARG A 632 7.77 5.07 -16.62
N VAL A 633 7.54 4.92 -15.33
CA VAL A 633 8.50 4.35 -14.39
C VAL A 633 8.90 2.93 -14.79
N MET A 634 7.92 2.07 -15.08
CA MET A 634 8.18 0.69 -15.48
C MET A 634 8.92 0.58 -16.82
N ARG A 635 8.64 1.46 -17.77
CA ARG A 635 9.44 1.57 -19.01
C ARG A 635 10.88 1.99 -18.73
N ALA A 636 11.09 2.95 -17.85
CA ALA A 636 12.42 3.39 -17.46
C ALA A 636 13.20 2.25 -16.78
N ILE A 637 12.58 1.53 -15.84
CA ILE A 637 13.22 0.39 -15.17
C ILE A 637 13.58 -0.69 -16.20
N ARG A 638 12.65 -1.13 -17.06
CA ARG A 638 12.89 -2.15 -18.08
C ARG A 638 13.96 -1.72 -19.10
N SER A 639 13.91 -0.47 -19.55
CA SER A 639 14.91 0.11 -20.45
C SER A 639 16.29 0.14 -19.81
N ASN A 640 16.39 0.48 -18.52
CA ASN A 640 17.66 0.48 -17.80
C ASN A 640 18.21 -0.94 -17.58
N LEU A 641 17.34 -1.92 -17.29
CA LEU A 641 17.74 -3.31 -17.21
C LEU A 641 18.30 -3.82 -18.53
N ALA A 642 17.63 -3.52 -19.65
CA ALA A 642 18.09 -3.88 -20.98
C ALA A 642 19.42 -3.17 -21.32
N PHE A 643 19.53 -1.87 -21.05
CA PHE A 643 20.76 -1.10 -21.26
C PHE A 643 21.92 -1.68 -20.44
N ALA A 644 21.70 -1.98 -19.15
CA ALA A 644 22.72 -2.57 -18.29
C ALA A 644 23.18 -3.95 -18.79
N ALA A 645 22.25 -4.78 -19.24
CA ALA A 645 22.60 -6.09 -19.81
C ALA A 645 23.47 -5.99 -21.06
N VAL A 646 23.07 -5.14 -22.02
CA VAL A 646 23.84 -4.92 -23.25
C VAL A 646 25.20 -4.29 -22.96
N TYR A 647 25.21 -3.23 -22.17
CA TYR A 647 26.42 -2.50 -21.79
C TYR A 647 27.43 -3.44 -21.10
N ASN A 648 27.00 -4.16 -20.05
CA ASN A 648 27.89 -5.05 -19.31
C ASN A 648 28.44 -6.18 -20.20
N THR A 649 27.61 -6.74 -21.09
CA THR A 649 28.06 -7.78 -22.03
C THR A 649 29.13 -7.25 -22.97
N VAL A 650 28.91 -6.09 -23.60
CA VAL A 650 29.90 -5.47 -24.54
C VAL A 650 31.16 -5.09 -23.79
N ALA A 651 31.04 -4.43 -22.65
CA ALA A 651 32.18 -3.98 -21.88
C ALA A 651 33.01 -5.17 -21.34
N MET A 652 32.38 -6.23 -20.94
CA MET A 652 33.02 -7.49 -20.50
C MET A 652 33.81 -8.15 -21.65
N MET A 653 33.25 -8.18 -22.87
CA MET A 653 33.97 -8.69 -24.05
C MET A 653 35.21 -7.84 -24.39
N LEU A 654 35.10 -6.50 -24.33
CA LEU A 654 36.21 -5.60 -24.55
C LEU A 654 37.30 -5.72 -23.47
N ALA A 655 36.90 -5.88 -22.21
CA ALA A 655 37.83 -6.13 -21.11
C ALA A 655 38.54 -7.49 -21.25
N ALA A 656 37.83 -8.54 -21.61
CA ALA A 656 38.41 -9.86 -21.88
C ALA A 656 39.39 -9.85 -23.07
N ALA A 657 39.11 -9.02 -24.07
CA ALA A 657 40.03 -8.79 -25.22
C ALA A 657 41.24 -7.95 -24.85
N GLY A 658 41.35 -7.42 -23.62
CA GLY A 658 42.47 -6.56 -23.19
C GLY A 658 42.41 -5.12 -23.72
N LEU A 659 41.26 -4.67 -24.25
CA LEU A 659 41.07 -3.32 -24.80
C LEU A 659 40.66 -2.29 -23.73
N ILE A 660 40.29 -2.76 -22.53
CA ILE A 660 39.88 -1.94 -21.41
C ILE A 660 40.71 -2.32 -20.19
N ASN A 661 41.45 -1.35 -19.64
CA ASN A 661 42.17 -1.52 -18.39
C ASN A 661 41.23 -1.38 -17.17
N PRO A 662 41.60 -1.81 -15.94
CA PRO A 662 40.73 -1.75 -14.76
C PRO A 662 40.27 -0.34 -14.39
N ILE A 663 41.10 0.70 -14.65
CA ILE A 663 40.77 2.12 -14.38
C ILE A 663 39.62 2.56 -15.30
N LEU A 664 39.79 2.31 -16.62
CA LEU A 664 38.76 2.64 -17.61
C LEU A 664 37.48 1.83 -17.35
N ALA A 665 37.59 0.58 -16.94
CA ALA A 665 36.48 -0.25 -16.52
C ALA A 665 35.70 0.38 -15.36
N ALA A 666 36.39 0.93 -14.35
CA ALA A 666 35.78 1.59 -13.21
C ALA A 666 35.11 2.92 -13.62
N LEU A 667 35.71 3.71 -14.47
CA LEU A 667 35.13 4.96 -14.99
C LEU A 667 33.88 4.69 -15.81
N LEU A 668 33.91 3.69 -16.67
CA LEU A 668 32.77 3.25 -17.46
C LEU A 668 31.63 2.73 -16.55
N MET A 669 31.93 1.93 -15.51
CA MET A 669 30.99 1.46 -14.53
C MET A 669 30.35 2.63 -13.76
N ALA A 670 31.15 3.58 -13.26
CA ALA A 670 30.64 4.75 -12.56
C ALA A 670 29.74 5.61 -13.47
N GLY A 671 30.15 5.85 -14.71
CA GLY A 671 29.37 6.56 -15.71
C GLY A 671 28.04 5.89 -16.03
N SER A 672 28.05 4.57 -16.24
CA SER A 672 26.81 3.81 -16.48
C SER A 672 25.86 3.88 -15.28
N SER A 673 26.37 3.81 -14.06
CA SER A 673 25.58 3.90 -12.84
C SER A 673 24.91 5.28 -12.67
N VAL A 674 25.64 6.37 -13.00
CA VAL A 674 25.08 7.73 -13.01
C VAL A 674 24.01 7.88 -14.08
N ILE A 675 24.25 7.40 -15.29
CA ILE A 675 23.26 7.46 -16.40
C ILE A 675 21.98 6.72 -16.01
N VAL A 676 22.09 5.52 -15.49
CA VAL A 676 20.94 4.70 -15.09
C VAL A 676 20.19 5.36 -13.94
N SER A 677 20.88 5.85 -12.91
CA SER A 677 20.27 6.53 -11.77
C SER A 677 19.55 7.81 -12.19
N THR A 678 20.15 8.63 -13.04
CA THR A 678 19.53 9.88 -13.51
C THR A 678 18.32 9.62 -14.40
N ARG A 679 18.33 8.59 -15.25
CA ARG A 679 17.17 8.19 -16.05
C ARG A 679 15.99 7.76 -15.20
N VAL A 680 16.24 7.02 -14.12
CA VAL A 680 15.19 6.57 -13.21
C VAL A 680 14.60 7.72 -12.43
N LEU A 681 15.42 8.64 -11.93
CA LEU A 681 14.96 9.81 -11.16
C LEU A 681 14.16 10.82 -11.99
N ARG A 682 14.38 10.85 -13.32
CA ARG A 682 13.65 11.73 -14.25
C ARG A 682 12.36 11.11 -14.80
N ALA A 683 12.13 9.82 -14.59
CA ALA A 683 10.94 9.11 -15.06
C ALA A 683 9.74 9.30 -14.13
#